data_3057836de4f4bfe852d6e5d63400e852
#
_entry.id   3057836de4f4bfe852d6e5d63400e852
#
_cell.length_a   1.000
_cell.length_b   1.000
_cell.length_c   1.000
_cell.angle_alpha   90.00
_cell.angle_beta   90.00
_cell.angle_gamma   90.00
#
_symmetry.space_group_name_H-M   'P 1'
#
loop_
_entity.id
_entity.type
_entity.pdbx_description
1 polymer ?
#
loop_
_entity_poly.entity_id
_entity_poly.type
_entity_poly.pdbx_seq_one_letter_code
_entity_poly.pdbx_strand_id
1 'polypeptide(L)'
;MAKKKKEKKGGKHLKKKELVEILLNYFRTKPNEAFSLKQLFQALKLTTHPGKMLCIDVVEEMLEDNFLIEIEKGRYKINDKGQILTGTFVRKSNGKNSFIPEEGGEPIFIAERNSAHAMNNDKVKVALCAKRKKHQLEAQVIEILEHANETFVGVLKVSKNYAFRLTETSTLANDIFIPKDKLKGGKNGDKAIVRITEWPEEAKNPFGEVIDILGKAGDNTTEMHAILAEYGLPYVYPQAVEAAAEKLSADITPEDYAEREDFRDVVTFTIDPKDAKDFDDALSIRTLKPGLWEVGVHIADVSHYVKEGSIIDKEAAKRATSVYLVDRTIPMLPERLCNFICSLRPNEEKLAYSVIFEMNEKAEVKDYRIRHTVIKSDRRFTYEEAQQIIETGEGDYKEEILQLNKLAQILREKRLSAGAINFDRCEVKFEIDETGKPLSVYFKVSKEANKLIEEFMLLANRTVAEHIGKVPKNKKAKVFPYRIHDLPDPDKLDNLSQFIARFGYKIRTGGSKVEVSKSINRLLSDIDGKKEQNLIETVSLRAMQKARYSIYNIGHYGLAFDYYTHFTSPIRRYPDLMVHRLLARYLAGGRTAQADKYENLCEHSSAMEQTAASAERASIKYKQVEFMSERIGNVYDGVISGVTEWGLYVEINENKCEGMVAMRDLGNDYYEFDEKNYCLIGRRHHRKFSLGDPVKIKVARANLEKKQLDFILADE
;
A
#
# COMPACT_ATOMS: atom_id res chain seq x y z
N MET A 1 63.72 -33.67 45.90
CA MET A 1 62.96 -32.54 46.50
C MET A 1 62.11 -31.85 45.46
N ALA A 2 60.84 -32.18 45.38
CA ALA A 2 59.88 -31.62 44.38
C ALA A 2 59.01 -30.58 45.08
N LYS A 3 59.08 -29.31 44.65
CA LYS A 3 58.22 -28.23 45.12
C LYS A 3 56.85 -28.35 44.54
N LYS A 4 55.80 -28.64 45.32
CA LYS A 4 54.39 -28.54 44.99
C LYS A 4 54.00 -27.05 44.71
N LYS A 5 53.67 -26.72 43.48
CA LYS A 5 52.98 -25.48 43.16
C LYS A 5 51.51 -25.58 43.66
N LYS A 6 51.14 -24.71 44.60
CA LYS A 6 49.74 -24.47 44.95
C LYS A 6 49.06 -23.69 43.84
N GLU A 7 48.13 -24.31 43.14
CA GLU A 7 47.18 -23.59 42.27
C GLU A 7 46.23 -22.73 43.13
N LYS A 8 46.33 -21.42 42.96
CA LYS A 8 45.30 -20.49 43.45
C LYS A 8 44.06 -20.66 42.60
N LYS A 9 42.98 -21.23 43.10
CA LYS A 9 41.63 -21.13 42.55
C LYS A 9 41.16 -19.68 42.67
N GLY A 10 41.41 -18.86 41.65
CA GLY A 10 40.79 -17.56 41.47
C GLY A 10 39.36 -17.75 41.05
N GLY A 11 38.41 -17.38 41.89
CA GLY A 11 37.00 -17.35 41.52
C GLY A 11 36.81 -16.38 40.33
N LYS A 12 36.16 -16.84 39.26
CA LYS A 12 35.76 -15.98 38.15
C LYS A 12 34.92 -14.83 38.70
N HIS A 13 35.34 -13.58 38.49
CA HIS A 13 34.53 -12.42 38.72
C HIS A 13 33.40 -12.41 37.66
N LEU A 14 32.20 -12.88 38.05
CA LEU A 14 31.01 -12.76 37.21
C LEU A 14 30.71 -11.29 36.97
N LYS A 15 30.65 -10.90 35.73
CA LYS A 15 30.19 -9.55 35.35
C LYS A 15 28.67 -9.45 35.56
N LYS A 16 28.18 -8.27 35.91
CA LYS A 16 26.75 -8.01 36.16
C LYS A 16 25.85 -8.55 35.02
N LYS A 17 26.29 -8.37 33.77
CA LYS A 17 25.61 -8.87 32.57
C LYS A 17 25.42 -10.40 32.56
N GLU A 18 26.50 -11.13 32.84
CA GLU A 18 26.48 -12.58 32.87
C GLU A 18 25.56 -13.10 33.99
N LEU A 19 25.54 -12.40 35.12
CA LEU A 19 24.70 -12.77 36.26
C LEU A 19 23.21 -12.54 35.97
N VAL A 20 22.86 -11.46 35.28
CA VAL A 20 21.47 -11.20 34.84
C VAL A 20 20.98 -12.32 33.91
N GLU A 21 21.76 -12.70 32.90
CA GLU A 21 21.41 -13.78 31.98
C GLU A 21 21.25 -15.13 32.70
N ILE A 22 22.13 -15.43 33.60
CA ILE A 22 22.06 -16.68 34.38
C ILE A 22 20.83 -16.71 35.30
N LEU A 23 20.53 -15.61 35.99
CA LEU A 23 19.34 -15.49 36.84
C LEU A 23 18.05 -15.60 36.04
N LEU A 24 17.95 -14.89 34.92
CA LEU A 24 16.79 -14.97 34.02
C LEU A 24 16.55 -16.41 33.54
N ASN A 25 17.60 -17.08 33.06
CA ASN A 25 17.49 -18.46 32.63
C ASN A 25 17.10 -19.39 33.78
N TYR A 26 17.63 -19.17 34.97
CA TYR A 26 17.29 -19.98 36.13
C TYR A 26 15.81 -19.87 36.52
N PHE A 27 15.28 -18.62 36.54
CA PHE A 27 13.86 -18.40 36.83
C PHE A 27 12.95 -18.91 35.68
N ARG A 28 13.38 -18.79 34.44
CA ARG A 28 12.62 -19.27 33.25
C ARG A 28 12.53 -20.80 33.20
N THR A 29 13.55 -21.49 33.62
CA THR A 29 13.50 -22.99 33.71
C THR A 29 12.57 -23.52 34.81
N LYS A 30 12.17 -22.64 35.73
CA LYS A 30 11.34 -22.97 36.87
C LYS A 30 10.27 -21.90 37.13
N PRO A 31 9.38 -21.63 36.18
CA PRO A 31 8.48 -20.47 36.23
C PRO A 31 7.48 -20.50 37.38
N ASN A 32 7.16 -21.68 37.89
CA ASN A 32 6.19 -21.84 38.97
C ASN A 32 6.77 -21.87 40.40
N GLU A 33 8.13 -21.85 40.51
CA GLU A 33 8.81 -21.91 41.82
C GLU A 33 9.23 -20.51 42.29
N ALA A 34 9.13 -20.26 43.58
CA ALA A 34 9.63 -19.05 44.23
C ALA A 34 10.92 -19.35 45.02
N PHE A 35 11.94 -18.52 44.81
CA PHE A 35 13.27 -18.73 45.41
C PHE A 35 13.64 -17.60 46.35
N SER A 36 14.26 -17.94 47.49
CA SER A 36 14.89 -16.99 48.39
C SER A 36 16.32 -16.65 47.89
N LEU A 37 16.86 -15.49 48.29
CA LEU A 37 18.26 -15.11 47.98
C LEU A 37 19.24 -16.21 48.41
N LYS A 38 19.02 -16.90 49.53
CA LYS A 38 19.86 -18.01 49.97
C LYS A 38 19.87 -19.17 48.98
N GLN A 39 18.70 -19.53 48.45
CA GLN A 39 18.58 -20.58 47.41
C GLN A 39 19.24 -20.17 46.10
N LEU A 40 19.10 -18.90 45.70
CA LEU A 40 19.77 -18.35 44.52
C LEU A 40 21.31 -18.36 44.67
N PHE A 41 21.84 -17.98 45.83
CA PHE A 41 23.30 -18.06 46.10
C PHE A 41 23.83 -19.51 46.03
N GLN A 42 23.05 -20.47 46.48
CA GLN A 42 23.43 -21.89 46.41
C GLN A 42 23.37 -22.41 44.95
N ALA A 43 22.29 -22.13 44.27
CA ALA A 43 22.11 -22.56 42.87
C ALA A 43 23.18 -22.00 41.95
N LEU A 44 23.52 -20.72 42.11
CA LEU A 44 24.53 -20.04 41.31
C LEU A 44 25.97 -20.16 41.84
N LYS A 45 26.15 -20.95 42.92
CA LYS A 45 27.42 -21.20 43.58
C LYS A 45 28.21 -19.89 43.96
N LEU A 46 27.47 -18.86 44.39
CA LEU A 46 28.03 -17.58 44.81
C LEU A 46 28.54 -17.68 46.24
N THR A 47 29.84 -17.88 46.39
CA THR A 47 30.51 -18.05 47.69
C THR A 47 31.14 -16.76 48.24
N THR A 48 31.44 -15.79 47.37
CA THR A 48 32.10 -14.52 47.74
C THR A 48 31.12 -13.46 48.16
N HIS A 49 31.46 -12.61 49.11
CA HIS A 49 30.66 -11.46 49.55
C HIS A 49 30.30 -10.50 48.41
N PRO A 50 31.24 -10.05 47.55
CA PRO A 50 30.94 -9.21 46.39
C PRO A 50 29.99 -9.88 45.38
N GLY A 51 30.10 -11.19 45.14
CA GLY A 51 29.17 -11.93 44.24
C GLY A 51 27.76 -12.01 44.78
N LYS A 52 27.58 -12.13 46.10
CA LYS A 52 26.27 -12.12 46.77
C LYS A 52 25.63 -10.75 46.73
N MET A 53 26.40 -9.69 47.00
CA MET A 53 25.90 -8.31 46.90
C MET A 53 25.46 -7.98 45.47
N LEU A 54 26.26 -8.34 44.48
CA LEU A 54 25.89 -8.16 43.07
C LEU A 54 24.59 -8.91 42.69
N CYS A 55 24.35 -10.09 43.28
CA CYS A 55 23.11 -10.85 43.05
C CYS A 55 21.93 -10.17 43.72
N ILE A 56 22.06 -9.58 44.90
CA ILE A 56 21.03 -8.81 45.56
C ILE A 56 20.67 -7.59 44.71
N ASP A 57 21.65 -6.79 44.29
CA ASP A 57 21.45 -5.62 43.44
C ASP A 57 20.73 -5.98 42.14
N VAL A 58 21.07 -7.11 41.51
CA VAL A 58 20.40 -7.59 40.29
C VAL A 58 18.96 -8.04 40.56
N VAL A 59 18.69 -8.76 41.66
CA VAL A 59 17.34 -9.17 42.02
C VAL A 59 16.45 -7.96 42.34
N GLU A 60 16.98 -6.96 43.05
CA GLU A 60 16.27 -5.70 43.33
C GLU A 60 15.95 -4.93 42.04
N GLU A 61 16.89 -4.80 41.12
CA GLU A 61 16.63 -4.21 39.80
C GLU A 61 15.57 -5.02 39.00
N MET A 62 15.60 -6.35 39.07
CA MET A 62 14.62 -7.20 38.40
C MET A 62 13.23 -7.09 39.02
N LEU A 63 13.09 -6.73 40.31
CA LEU A 63 11.83 -6.38 40.97
C LEU A 63 11.31 -5.01 40.55
N GLU A 64 12.21 -3.99 40.56
CA GLU A 64 11.87 -2.64 40.11
C GLU A 64 11.40 -2.63 38.65
N ASP A 65 12.00 -3.45 37.80
CA ASP A 65 11.67 -3.62 36.39
C ASP A 65 10.48 -4.58 36.14
N ASN A 66 9.80 -5.06 37.19
CA ASN A 66 8.70 -6.05 37.14
C ASN A 66 9.03 -7.40 36.47
N PHE A 67 10.31 -7.78 36.41
CA PHE A 67 10.71 -9.12 35.93
C PHE A 67 10.50 -10.21 36.97
N LEU A 68 10.63 -9.85 38.23
CA LEU A 68 10.32 -10.70 39.36
C LEU A 68 9.18 -10.08 40.15
N ILE A 69 8.43 -10.91 40.81
CA ILE A 69 7.48 -10.53 41.86
C ILE A 69 7.88 -11.19 43.18
N GLU A 70 7.75 -10.44 44.26
CA GLU A 70 7.88 -10.96 45.59
C GLU A 70 6.52 -11.55 46.02
N ILE A 71 6.44 -12.90 46.14
CA ILE A 71 5.19 -13.56 46.51
C ILE A 71 5.00 -13.56 48.04
N GLU A 72 6.12 -13.78 48.73
CA GLU A 72 6.24 -13.75 50.19
C GLU A 72 7.53 -13.02 50.53
N LYS A 73 7.61 -12.39 51.71
CA LYS A 73 8.79 -11.63 52.11
C LYS A 73 10.09 -12.40 51.92
N GLY A 74 10.94 -11.92 51.00
CA GLY A 74 12.23 -12.53 50.63
C GLY A 74 12.13 -13.74 49.71
N ARG A 75 10.97 -13.99 49.06
CA ARG A 75 10.81 -15.05 48.04
C ARG A 75 10.33 -14.50 46.73
N TYR A 76 11.13 -14.69 45.73
CA TYR A 76 11.00 -14.11 44.40
C TYR A 76 10.60 -15.16 43.38
N LYS A 77 9.66 -14.81 42.51
CA LYS A 77 9.19 -15.63 41.40
C LYS A 77 9.23 -14.78 40.12
N ILE A 78 9.40 -15.42 38.96
CA ILE A 78 9.28 -14.71 37.65
C ILE A 78 7.85 -14.17 37.51
N ASN A 79 7.74 -12.95 36.97
CA ASN A 79 6.47 -12.32 36.68
C ASN A 79 6.00 -12.71 35.27
N ASP A 80 5.18 -13.76 35.17
CA ASP A 80 4.72 -14.28 33.90
C ASP A 80 3.71 -13.35 33.18
N LYS A 81 3.09 -12.40 33.89
CA LYS A 81 2.00 -11.57 33.34
C LYS A 81 2.44 -10.26 32.70
N GLY A 82 3.67 -9.80 32.90
CA GLY A 82 4.11 -8.47 32.44
C GLY A 82 5.24 -8.46 31.42
N GLN A 83 5.73 -9.62 30.98
CA GLN A 83 6.98 -9.71 30.22
C GLN A 83 6.86 -10.24 28.80
N ILE A 84 5.72 -10.83 28.44
CA ILE A 84 5.49 -11.40 27.13
C ILE A 84 4.51 -10.50 26.38
N LEU A 85 4.95 -9.99 25.24
CA LEU A 85 4.16 -9.15 24.35
C LEU A 85 4.01 -9.84 23.00
N THR A 86 2.87 -9.64 22.36
CA THR A 86 2.62 -10.03 20.98
C THR A 86 2.61 -8.79 20.10
N GLY A 87 3.19 -8.88 18.90
CA GLY A 87 3.24 -7.76 17.98
C GLY A 87 4.03 -8.07 16.72
N THR A 88 4.41 -7.04 16.00
CA THR A 88 5.07 -7.12 14.70
C THR A 88 6.58 -6.85 14.84
N PHE A 89 7.38 -7.74 14.26
CA PHE A 89 8.83 -7.59 14.16
C PHE A 89 9.18 -6.76 12.91
N VAL A 90 9.92 -5.68 13.10
CA VAL A 90 10.39 -4.81 12.00
C VAL A 90 11.90 -4.91 11.88
N ARG A 91 12.35 -5.50 10.77
CA ARG A 91 13.76 -5.68 10.48
C ARG A 91 14.35 -4.42 9.87
N LYS A 92 15.52 -3.99 10.37
CA LYS A 92 16.28 -2.87 9.82
C LYS A 92 17.61 -3.35 9.28
N SER A 93 18.06 -2.76 8.17
CA SER A 93 19.30 -3.12 7.47
C SER A 93 20.56 -2.96 8.33
N ASN A 94 20.51 -2.13 9.36
CA ASN A 94 21.62 -1.91 10.31
C ASN A 94 21.62 -2.88 11.51
N GLY A 95 20.72 -3.89 11.51
CA GLY A 95 20.59 -4.87 12.60
C GLY A 95 19.97 -4.32 13.90
N LYS A 96 19.54 -3.05 13.91
CA LYS A 96 18.79 -2.44 15.00
C LYS A 96 17.29 -2.63 14.76
N ASN A 97 16.82 -3.87 14.93
CA ASN A 97 15.44 -4.22 14.68
C ASN A 97 14.51 -3.64 15.75
N SER A 98 13.22 -3.53 15.42
CA SER A 98 12.19 -3.00 16.32
C SER A 98 11.04 -3.99 16.44
N PHE A 99 10.38 -3.98 17.57
CA PHE A 99 9.14 -4.68 17.82
C PHE A 99 8.04 -3.65 18.08
N ILE A 100 6.93 -3.77 17.39
CA ILE A 100 5.76 -2.91 17.54
C ILE A 100 4.68 -3.73 18.25
N PRO A 101 4.33 -3.40 19.52
CA PRO A 101 3.30 -4.12 20.26
C PRO A 101 1.92 -4.00 19.61
N GLU A 102 1.14 -5.08 19.61
CA GLU A 102 -0.23 -5.12 19.06
C GLU A 102 -1.20 -4.23 19.85
N GLU A 103 -0.99 -4.10 21.15
CA GLU A 103 -1.78 -3.24 22.04
C GLU A 103 -1.43 -1.74 21.94
N GLY A 104 -0.49 -1.39 21.07
CA GLY A 104 0.04 -0.04 20.94
C GLY A 104 1.20 0.24 21.91
N GLY A 105 1.88 1.37 21.71
CA GLY A 105 3.02 1.81 22.51
C GLY A 105 4.25 2.13 21.65
N GLU A 106 5.34 2.58 22.31
CA GLU A 106 6.59 2.88 21.61
C GLU A 106 7.28 1.62 21.08
N PRO A 107 7.93 1.68 19.90
CA PRO A 107 8.68 0.57 19.36
C PRO A 107 9.81 0.13 20.29
N ILE A 108 9.89 -1.18 20.56
CA ILE A 108 10.88 -1.78 21.45
C ILE A 108 12.06 -2.31 20.62
N PHE A 109 13.28 -2.04 21.04
CA PHE A 109 14.48 -2.47 20.35
C PHE A 109 14.71 -3.98 20.48
N ILE A 110 15.08 -4.65 19.35
CA ILE A 110 15.54 -6.05 19.33
C ILE A 110 16.90 -6.12 18.63
N ALA A 111 17.92 -6.59 19.35
CA ALA A 111 19.22 -6.86 18.75
C ALA A 111 19.15 -8.06 17.80
N GLU A 112 19.96 -8.09 16.73
CA GLU A 112 19.95 -9.18 15.73
C GLU A 112 20.08 -10.57 16.37
N ARG A 113 20.96 -10.74 17.35
CA ARG A 113 21.15 -12.00 18.09
C ARG A 113 19.92 -12.46 18.90
N ASN A 114 18.97 -11.55 19.14
CA ASN A 114 17.73 -11.79 19.89
C ASN A 114 16.50 -11.92 18.97
N SER A 115 16.71 -11.96 17.64
CA SER A 115 15.64 -11.97 16.64
C SER A 115 15.06 -13.38 16.39
N ALA A 116 15.73 -14.44 16.82
CA ALA A 116 15.36 -15.85 16.56
C ALA A 116 15.02 -16.10 15.07
N HIS A 117 15.76 -15.48 14.14
CA HIS A 117 15.53 -15.50 12.70
C HIS A 117 14.20 -14.90 12.23
N ALA A 118 13.48 -14.14 13.07
CA ALA A 118 12.26 -13.45 12.65
C ALA A 118 12.55 -12.55 11.43
N MET A 119 11.64 -12.59 10.48
CA MET A 119 11.71 -11.81 9.24
C MET A 119 10.92 -10.51 9.37
N ASN A 120 11.08 -9.61 8.42
CA ASN A 120 10.39 -8.33 8.45
C ASN A 120 8.87 -8.53 8.35
N ASN A 121 8.14 -7.87 9.25
CA ASN A 121 6.68 -7.93 9.43
C ASN A 121 6.15 -9.25 10.00
N ASP A 122 7.00 -10.16 10.47
CA ASP A 122 6.53 -11.36 11.16
C ASP A 122 5.73 -10.99 12.42
N LYS A 123 4.66 -11.73 12.68
CA LYS A 123 3.95 -11.68 13.96
C LYS A 123 4.70 -12.53 14.96
N VAL A 124 5.20 -11.90 16.00
CA VAL A 124 6.08 -12.56 16.98
C VAL A 124 5.61 -12.33 18.40
N LYS A 125 6.03 -13.26 19.25
CA LYS A 125 5.92 -13.16 20.69
C LYS A 125 7.30 -12.85 21.26
N VAL A 126 7.40 -11.80 22.04
CA VAL A 126 8.68 -11.36 22.61
C VAL A 126 8.65 -11.36 24.12
N ALA A 127 9.80 -11.62 24.70
CA ALA A 127 10.06 -11.40 26.12
C ALA A 127 10.87 -10.12 26.28
N LEU A 128 10.46 -9.25 27.20
CA LEU A 128 11.22 -8.05 27.54
C LEU A 128 12.52 -8.44 28.25
N CYS A 129 13.61 -7.76 27.94
CA CYS A 129 14.90 -7.91 28.59
C CYS A 129 15.04 -6.89 29.74
N ALA A 130 15.68 -7.27 30.85
CA ALA A 130 15.90 -6.39 31.98
C ALA A 130 16.62 -5.09 31.58
N LYS A 131 16.07 -3.94 31.96
CA LYS A 131 16.65 -2.62 31.70
C LYS A 131 18.01 -2.45 32.32
N ARG A 132 18.97 -1.93 31.57
CA ARG A 132 20.22 -1.39 32.12
C ARG A 132 20.01 0.10 32.43
N LYS A 133 20.57 0.56 33.55
CA LYS A 133 20.60 2.00 33.87
C LYS A 133 21.05 2.80 32.63
N LYS A 134 20.18 3.67 32.09
CA LYS A 134 20.36 4.54 30.91
C LYS A 134 20.22 3.89 29.52
N HIS A 135 19.70 2.69 29.36
CA HIS A 135 19.49 2.11 28.04
C HIS A 135 18.00 1.90 27.70
N GLN A 136 17.70 1.97 26.42
CA GLN A 136 16.41 1.69 25.83
C GLN A 136 15.92 0.28 26.23
N LEU A 137 14.59 0.10 26.35
CA LEU A 137 13.98 -1.19 26.56
C LEU A 137 14.35 -2.13 25.41
N GLU A 138 14.86 -3.32 25.75
CA GLU A 138 15.20 -4.36 24.77
C GLU A 138 14.25 -5.55 24.92
N ALA A 139 14.00 -6.25 23.80
CA ALA A 139 13.22 -7.48 23.80
C ALA A 139 13.96 -8.61 23.06
N GLN A 140 13.54 -9.85 23.30
CA GLN A 140 13.98 -11.05 22.62
C GLN A 140 12.77 -11.77 22.03
N VAL A 141 12.82 -12.16 20.78
CA VAL A 141 11.82 -13.03 20.15
C VAL A 141 11.93 -14.42 20.79
N ILE A 142 10.81 -14.91 21.32
CA ILE A 142 10.71 -16.25 21.92
C ILE A 142 9.91 -17.21 21.04
N GLU A 143 9.06 -16.68 20.18
CA GLU A 143 8.24 -17.47 19.28
C GLU A 143 7.84 -16.63 18.07
N ILE A 144 7.91 -17.22 16.88
CA ILE A 144 7.34 -16.64 15.66
C ILE A 144 5.94 -17.25 15.51
N LEU A 145 4.91 -16.42 15.65
CA LEU A 145 3.51 -16.87 15.59
C LEU A 145 3.05 -17.05 14.14
N GLU A 146 3.50 -16.14 13.27
CA GLU A 146 3.13 -16.13 11.85
C GLU A 146 4.21 -15.44 11.05
N HIS A 147 4.65 -16.05 9.96
CA HIS A 147 5.54 -15.41 9.00
C HIS A 147 4.74 -14.52 8.05
N ALA A 148 5.19 -13.26 7.89
CA ALA A 148 4.57 -12.33 6.95
C ALA A 148 4.75 -12.77 5.49
N ASN A 149 5.87 -13.43 5.19
CA ASN A 149 6.18 -13.94 3.87
C ASN A 149 6.74 -15.37 3.99
N GLU A 150 6.12 -16.30 3.29
CA GLU A 150 6.62 -17.68 3.19
C GLU A 150 7.51 -17.88 1.97
N THR A 151 7.38 -17.01 0.96
CA THR A 151 8.07 -17.13 -0.33
C THR A 151 8.92 -15.90 -0.63
N PHE A 152 10.03 -16.12 -1.32
CA PHE A 152 11.02 -15.10 -1.65
C PHE A 152 11.43 -15.23 -3.11
N VAL A 153 11.42 -14.12 -3.82
CA VAL A 153 11.87 -14.05 -5.22
C VAL A 153 13.35 -13.70 -5.27
N GLY A 154 14.09 -14.29 -6.20
CA GLY A 154 15.47 -13.94 -6.45
C GLY A 154 16.12 -14.82 -7.52
N VAL A 155 17.36 -14.45 -7.87
CA VAL A 155 18.12 -15.16 -8.91
C VAL A 155 18.79 -16.43 -8.34
N LEU A 156 18.69 -17.51 -9.09
CA LEU A 156 19.32 -18.78 -8.75
C LEU A 156 20.80 -18.77 -9.17
N LYS A 157 21.67 -19.03 -8.21
CA LYS A 157 23.08 -19.35 -8.45
C LYS A 157 23.29 -20.85 -8.26
N VAL A 158 23.34 -21.56 -9.38
CA VAL A 158 23.38 -23.03 -9.38
C VAL A 158 24.81 -23.54 -9.41
N SER A 159 25.13 -24.46 -8.50
CA SER A 159 26.37 -25.23 -8.41
C SER A 159 26.08 -26.69 -8.76
N LYS A 160 27.14 -27.54 -8.78
CA LYS A 160 27.04 -28.97 -9.19
C LYS A 160 26.02 -29.76 -8.35
N ASN A 161 25.96 -29.53 -7.04
CA ASN A 161 25.17 -30.33 -6.08
C ASN A 161 24.13 -29.52 -5.30
N TYR A 162 24.09 -28.22 -5.43
CA TYR A 162 23.18 -27.30 -4.71
C TYR A 162 23.01 -25.99 -5.46
N ALA A 163 22.08 -25.18 -5.03
CA ALA A 163 21.93 -23.82 -5.49
C ALA A 163 21.72 -22.86 -4.31
N PHE A 164 21.95 -21.57 -4.57
CA PHE A 164 21.51 -20.49 -3.70
C PHE A 164 20.54 -19.60 -4.45
N ARG A 165 19.49 -19.18 -3.77
CA ARG A 165 18.71 -18.01 -4.17
C ARG A 165 19.43 -16.80 -3.59
N LEU A 166 19.96 -15.93 -4.45
CA LEU A 166 20.67 -14.73 -4.05
C LEU A 166 19.68 -13.69 -3.50
N THR A 167 20.12 -13.00 -2.44
CA THR A 167 19.32 -11.93 -1.82
C THR A 167 19.44 -10.64 -2.61
N GLU A 168 18.35 -10.18 -3.19
CA GLU A 168 18.26 -8.91 -3.93
C GLU A 168 17.67 -7.78 -3.07
N THR A 169 16.90 -8.14 -2.02
CA THR A 169 16.12 -7.19 -1.21
C THR A 169 16.58 -7.19 0.26
N SER A 170 16.28 -6.09 0.95
CA SER A 170 16.54 -5.93 2.39
C SER A 170 15.63 -6.77 3.29
N THR A 171 14.62 -7.44 2.75
CA THR A 171 13.64 -8.22 3.50
C THR A 171 14.20 -9.49 4.12
N LEU A 172 15.18 -10.10 3.45
CA LEU A 172 15.92 -11.25 3.95
C LEU A 172 17.43 -10.98 3.77
N ALA A 173 18.18 -10.93 4.87
CA ALA A 173 19.62 -10.60 4.83
C ALA A 173 20.51 -11.74 4.29
N ASN A 174 19.99 -12.96 4.24
CA ASN A 174 20.74 -14.17 3.93
C ASN A 174 20.23 -14.85 2.65
N ASP A 175 21.16 -15.41 1.88
CA ASP A 175 20.80 -16.25 0.74
C ASP A 175 20.11 -17.54 1.22
N ILE A 176 19.19 -18.07 0.41
CA ILE A 176 18.49 -19.32 0.72
C ILE A 176 19.24 -20.46 0.06
N PHE A 177 19.66 -21.46 0.84
CA PHE A 177 20.27 -22.68 0.34
C PHE A 177 19.21 -23.64 -0.20
N ILE A 178 19.40 -24.17 -1.43
CA ILE A 178 18.45 -25.03 -2.11
C ILE A 178 19.16 -26.35 -2.47
N PRO A 179 18.75 -27.50 -1.90
CA PRO A 179 19.21 -28.81 -2.33
C PRO A 179 18.84 -29.07 -3.79
N LYS A 180 19.66 -29.85 -4.48
CA LYS A 180 19.51 -30.11 -5.92
C LYS A 180 18.16 -30.76 -6.29
N ASP A 181 17.67 -31.64 -5.45
CA ASP A 181 16.39 -32.34 -5.59
C ASP A 181 15.18 -31.37 -5.45
N LYS A 182 15.37 -30.23 -4.81
CA LYS A 182 14.36 -29.19 -4.58
C LYS A 182 14.45 -28.02 -5.57
N LEU A 183 15.28 -28.13 -6.61
CA LEU A 183 15.54 -27.06 -7.57
C LEU A 183 14.49 -26.98 -8.70
N LYS A 184 13.63 -27.97 -8.86
CA LYS A 184 12.59 -28.04 -9.92
C LYS A 184 13.09 -27.76 -11.35
N GLY A 185 14.34 -28.11 -11.65
CA GLY A 185 14.93 -27.89 -12.96
C GLY A 185 15.44 -26.47 -13.24
N GLY A 186 15.44 -25.58 -12.24
CA GLY A 186 15.98 -24.22 -12.35
C GLY A 186 17.44 -24.19 -12.76
N LYS A 187 17.78 -23.24 -13.61
CA LYS A 187 19.13 -23.06 -14.17
C LYS A 187 19.82 -21.87 -13.55
N ASN A 188 21.14 -21.78 -13.71
CA ASN A 188 21.91 -20.65 -13.27
C ASN A 188 21.47 -19.36 -13.99
N GLY A 189 21.15 -18.33 -13.23
CA GLY A 189 20.63 -17.05 -13.73
C GLY A 189 19.12 -17.00 -13.94
N ASP A 190 18.38 -18.08 -13.64
CA ASP A 190 16.92 -18.03 -13.63
C ASP A 190 16.43 -17.28 -12.37
N LYS A 191 15.37 -16.52 -12.53
CA LYS A 191 14.63 -15.91 -11.44
C LYS A 191 13.52 -16.84 -10.97
N ALA A 192 13.45 -17.11 -9.68
CA ALA A 192 12.54 -18.11 -9.12
C ALA A 192 11.89 -17.65 -7.82
N ILE A 193 10.75 -18.23 -7.53
CA ILE A 193 10.06 -18.14 -6.25
C ILE A 193 10.53 -19.31 -5.39
N VAL A 194 11.06 -19.01 -4.22
CA VAL A 194 11.62 -19.98 -3.27
C VAL A 194 10.89 -19.88 -1.96
N ARG A 195 10.45 -21.00 -1.40
CA ARG A 195 9.87 -21.10 -0.05
C ARG A 195 10.93 -21.59 0.93
N ILE A 196 11.03 -20.96 2.09
CA ILE A 196 11.86 -21.46 3.19
C ILE A 196 11.15 -22.69 3.78
N THR A 197 11.88 -23.79 3.89
CA THR A 197 11.40 -25.05 4.46
C THR A 197 11.83 -25.19 5.92
N GLU A 198 13.03 -24.73 6.27
CA GLU A 198 13.54 -24.74 7.63
C GLU A 198 14.68 -23.73 7.79
N TRP A 199 14.86 -23.22 9.01
CA TRP A 199 15.99 -22.37 9.38
C TRP A 199 16.53 -22.82 10.74
N PRO A 200 17.45 -23.80 10.78
CA PRO A 200 18.05 -24.24 12.03
C PRO A 200 18.78 -23.08 12.74
N GLU A 201 18.70 -23.04 14.07
CA GLU A 201 19.24 -21.93 14.87
C GLU A 201 20.75 -21.73 14.66
N GLU A 202 21.50 -22.80 14.42
CA GLU A 202 22.94 -22.77 14.15
C GLU A 202 23.29 -22.51 12.68
N ALA A 203 22.31 -22.55 11.77
CA ALA A 203 22.53 -22.37 10.33
C ALA A 203 22.59 -20.89 9.96
N LYS A 204 23.67 -20.50 9.26
CA LYS A 204 23.80 -19.13 8.74
C LYS A 204 22.72 -18.82 7.72
N ASN A 205 22.38 -19.77 6.87
CA ASN A 205 21.44 -19.61 5.75
C ASN A 205 20.24 -20.54 5.93
N PRO A 206 19.00 -20.07 5.65
CA PRO A 206 17.83 -20.93 5.62
C PRO A 206 17.90 -21.94 4.48
N PHE A 207 17.24 -23.07 4.67
CA PHE A 207 17.00 -24.06 3.61
C PHE A 207 15.66 -23.77 2.92
N GLY A 208 15.62 -23.99 1.62
CA GLY A 208 14.39 -23.73 0.84
C GLY A 208 14.20 -24.66 -0.34
N GLU A 209 13.05 -24.51 -0.96
CA GLU A 209 12.68 -25.22 -2.19
C GLU A 209 12.14 -24.23 -3.22
N VAL A 210 12.43 -24.47 -4.50
CA VAL A 210 11.84 -23.71 -5.60
C VAL A 210 10.37 -24.07 -5.71
N ILE A 211 9.50 -23.05 -5.68
CA ILE A 211 8.07 -23.20 -5.89
C ILE A 211 7.73 -23.03 -7.37
N ASP A 212 8.31 -21.97 -7.99
CA ASP A 212 8.09 -21.68 -9.40
C ASP A 212 9.32 -21.02 -10.02
N ILE A 213 9.51 -21.22 -11.33
CA ILE A 213 10.58 -20.60 -12.12
C ILE A 213 9.93 -19.57 -13.02
N LEU A 214 10.21 -18.30 -12.79
CA LEU A 214 9.60 -17.18 -13.49
C LEU A 214 10.18 -16.96 -14.88
N GLY A 215 11.44 -17.36 -15.09
CA GLY A 215 12.16 -17.20 -16.33
C GLY A 215 13.57 -16.66 -16.11
N LYS A 216 14.18 -16.16 -17.17
CA LYS A 216 15.55 -15.63 -17.14
C LYS A 216 15.57 -14.23 -16.52
N ALA A 217 16.49 -13.99 -15.58
CA ALA A 217 16.65 -12.67 -14.98
C ALA A 217 16.96 -11.61 -16.05
N GLY A 218 16.30 -10.46 -15.96
CA GLY A 218 16.40 -9.36 -16.93
C GLY A 218 15.38 -9.38 -18.06
N ASP A 219 14.67 -10.50 -18.28
CA ASP A 219 13.56 -10.53 -19.24
C ASP A 219 12.37 -9.75 -18.66
N ASN A 220 11.77 -8.86 -19.43
CA ASN A 220 10.69 -8.00 -18.96
C ASN A 220 9.53 -8.77 -18.31
N THR A 221 9.04 -9.83 -18.94
CA THR A 221 7.95 -10.65 -18.38
C THR A 221 8.36 -11.29 -17.06
N THR A 222 9.59 -11.79 -16.96
CA THR A 222 10.14 -12.38 -15.73
C THR A 222 10.19 -11.33 -14.61
N GLU A 223 10.64 -10.13 -14.90
CA GLU A 223 10.74 -9.07 -13.90
C GLU A 223 9.37 -8.57 -13.41
N MET A 224 8.39 -8.46 -14.32
CA MET A 224 7.01 -8.09 -13.94
C MET A 224 6.36 -9.18 -13.07
N HIS A 225 6.51 -10.46 -13.43
CA HIS A 225 6.04 -11.57 -12.59
C HIS A 225 6.77 -11.63 -11.24
N ALA A 226 8.07 -11.32 -11.24
CA ALA A 226 8.85 -11.23 -10.01
C ALA A 226 8.31 -10.14 -9.05
N ILE A 227 7.98 -8.97 -9.58
CA ILE A 227 7.35 -7.89 -8.80
C ILE A 227 6.02 -8.37 -8.21
N LEU A 228 5.15 -8.98 -9.00
CA LEU A 228 3.87 -9.50 -8.49
C LEU A 228 4.09 -10.52 -7.37
N ALA A 229 5.00 -11.48 -7.57
CA ALA A 229 5.32 -12.50 -6.59
C ALA A 229 5.94 -11.93 -5.30
N GLU A 230 6.80 -10.89 -5.39
CA GLU A 230 7.36 -10.18 -4.23
C GLU A 230 6.28 -9.59 -3.31
N TYR A 231 5.17 -9.15 -3.91
CA TYR A 231 4.02 -8.60 -3.17
C TYR A 231 2.94 -9.65 -2.88
N GLY A 232 3.18 -10.95 -3.17
CA GLY A 232 2.21 -12.02 -2.96
C GLY A 232 0.98 -11.92 -3.86
N LEU A 233 1.08 -11.17 -4.97
CA LEU A 233 -0.01 -11.00 -5.93
C LEU A 233 -0.02 -12.16 -6.95
N PRO A 234 -1.19 -12.74 -7.26
CA PRO A 234 -1.30 -13.78 -8.25
C PRO A 234 -1.12 -13.21 -9.67
N TYR A 235 -0.28 -13.84 -10.47
CA TYR A 235 0.01 -13.47 -11.88
C TYR A 235 -0.56 -14.44 -12.90
N VAL A 236 -1.17 -15.54 -12.43
CA VAL A 236 -1.83 -16.57 -13.25
C VAL A 236 -3.18 -16.91 -12.64
N TYR A 237 -4.17 -17.28 -13.47
CA TYR A 237 -5.43 -17.82 -12.98
C TYR A 237 -5.34 -19.33 -12.77
N PRO A 238 -6.01 -19.87 -11.74
CA PRO A 238 -6.23 -21.30 -11.64
C PRO A 238 -7.03 -21.80 -12.86
N GLN A 239 -6.59 -22.89 -13.50
CA GLN A 239 -7.23 -23.45 -14.68
C GLN A 239 -8.74 -23.71 -14.50
N ALA A 240 -9.15 -24.11 -13.28
CA ALA A 240 -10.56 -24.32 -12.97
C ALA A 240 -11.40 -23.03 -13.02
N VAL A 241 -10.81 -21.86 -12.71
CA VAL A 241 -11.47 -20.56 -12.79
C VAL A 241 -11.64 -20.13 -14.23
N GLU A 242 -10.60 -20.28 -15.06
CA GLU A 242 -10.67 -20.00 -16.49
C GLU A 242 -11.71 -20.92 -17.19
N ALA A 243 -11.68 -22.23 -16.91
CA ALA A 243 -12.65 -23.17 -17.43
C ALA A 243 -14.09 -22.87 -16.99
N ALA A 244 -14.28 -22.29 -15.81
CA ALA A 244 -15.60 -21.85 -15.36
C ALA A 244 -16.06 -20.57 -16.10
N ALA A 245 -15.15 -19.64 -16.36
CA ALA A 245 -15.44 -18.42 -17.12
C ALA A 245 -15.79 -18.74 -18.59
N GLU A 246 -15.08 -19.70 -19.21
CA GLU A 246 -15.38 -20.12 -20.60
C GLU A 246 -16.77 -20.73 -20.79
N LYS A 247 -17.38 -21.28 -19.73
CA LYS A 247 -18.74 -21.84 -19.76
C LYS A 247 -19.84 -20.79 -19.66
N LEU A 248 -19.52 -19.55 -19.32
CA LEU A 248 -20.51 -18.49 -19.21
C LEU A 248 -20.96 -18.05 -20.61
N SER A 249 -22.29 -18.03 -20.85
CA SER A 249 -22.85 -17.47 -22.08
C SER A 249 -22.78 -15.94 -22.05
N ALA A 250 -22.53 -15.36 -23.22
CA ALA A 250 -22.66 -13.93 -23.46
C ALA A 250 -24.08 -13.56 -23.92
N ASP A 251 -24.92 -14.58 -24.23
CA ASP A 251 -26.27 -14.36 -24.74
C ASP A 251 -27.16 -13.77 -23.64
N ILE A 252 -27.93 -12.76 -23.99
CA ILE A 252 -28.94 -12.15 -23.15
C ILE A 252 -30.27 -12.89 -23.42
N THR A 253 -30.88 -13.42 -22.37
CA THR A 253 -32.09 -14.21 -22.50
C THR A 253 -33.35 -13.32 -22.52
N PRO A 254 -34.50 -13.83 -23.05
CA PRO A 254 -35.77 -13.08 -22.99
C PRO A 254 -36.16 -12.68 -21.57
N GLU A 255 -35.81 -13.50 -20.56
CA GLU A 255 -36.06 -13.24 -19.15
C GLU A 255 -35.23 -12.04 -18.67
N ASP A 256 -33.98 -11.95 -19.13
CA ASP A 256 -33.06 -10.84 -18.79
C ASP A 256 -33.65 -9.50 -19.31
N TYR A 257 -34.20 -9.49 -20.53
CA TYR A 257 -34.86 -8.28 -21.07
C TYR A 257 -36.11 -7.90 -20.27
N ALA A 258 -36.91 -8.88 -19.85
CA ALA A 258 -38.19 -8.63 -19.19
C ALA A 258 -38.03 -7.96 -17.81
N GLU A 259 -36.94 -8.20 -17.12
CA GLU A 259 -36.66 -7.66 -15.79
C GLU A 259 -35.88 -6.34 -15.81
N ARG A 260 -35.50 -5.83 -17.00
CA ARG A 260 -34.61 -4.68 -17.16
C ARG A 260 -35.29 -3.52 -17.90
N GLU A 261 -34.93 -2.30 -17.53
CA GLU A 261 -35.31 -1.11 -18.27
C GLU A 261 -34.48 -1.00 -19.56
N ASP A 262 -35.15 -0.76 -20.68
CA ASP A 262 -34.53 -0.75 -22.00
C ASP A 262 -33.97 0.64 -22.35
N PHE A 263 -32.66 0.70 -22.55
CA PHE A 263 -31.89 1.89 -22.94
C PHE A 263 -31.19 1.74 -24.30
N ARG A 264 -31.54 0.70 -25.09
CA ARG A 264 -30.87 0.43 -26.37
C ARG A 264 -31.06 1.53 -27.43
N ASP A 265 -32.14 2.24 -27.32
CA ASP A 265 -32.49 3.35 -28.25
C ASP A 265 -32.12 4.74 -27.69
N VAL A 266 -31.43 4.81 -26.55
CA VAL A 266 -30.97 6.05 -25.94
C VAL A 266 -29.48 6.22 -26.25
N VAL A 267 -29.09 7.38 -26.81
CA VAL A 267 -27.68 7.68 -27.11
C VAL A 267 -26.81 7.41 -25.90
N THR A 268 -25.92 6.45 -26.07
CA THR A 268 -25.05 5.93 -24.99
C THR A 268 -23.64 5.73 -25.53
N PHE A 269 -22.62 6.15 -24.77
CA PHE A 269 -21.22 5.97 -25.15
C PHE A 269 -20.31 5.79 -23.94
N THR A 270 -19.14 5.24 -24.20
CA THR A 270 -18.05 5.15 -23.21
C THR A 270 -16.92 6.13 -23.54
N ILE A 271 -16.17 6.59 -22.53
CA ILE A 271 -14.97 7.44 -22.69
C ILE A 271 -13.85 6.84 -21.83
N ASP A 272 -12.84 6.23 -22.49
CA ASP A 272 -11.85 5.39 -21.83
C ASP A 272 -10.44 5.67 -22.34
N PRO A 273 -9.39 5.18 -21.64
CA PRO A 273 -8.03 5.17 -22.19
C PRO A 273 -7.95 4.42 -23.52
N LYS A 274 -7.03 4.83 -24.40
CA LYS A 274 -6.91 4.26 -25.76
C LYS A 274 -6.71 2.74 -25.75
N ASP A 275 -5.99 2.22 -24.78
CA ASP A 275 -5.60 0.80 -24.61
C ASP A 275 -6.58 -0.02 -23.74
N ALA A 276 -7.62 0.62 -23.17
CA ALA A 276 -8.64 -0.07 -22.37
C ALA A 276 -9.45 -1.07 -23.21
N LYS A 277 -9.81 -2.20 -22.59
CA LYS A 277 -10.67 -3.25 -23.12
C LYS A 277 -11.84 -3.61 -22.19
N ASP A 278 -11.73 -3.23 -20.95
CA ASP A 278 -12.63 -3.49 -19.82
C ASP A 278 -13.46 -2.25 -19.51
N PHE A 279 -14.46 -1.98 -20.34
CA PHE A 279 -15.32 -0.80 -20.20
C PHE A 279 -16.34 -1.04 -19.08
N ASP A 280 -16.04 -0.51 -17.90
CA ASP A 280 -16.88 -0.62 -16.70
C ASP A 280 -18.12 0.26 -16.76
N ASP A 281 -18.03 1.45 -17.39
CA ASP A 281 -19.03 2.50 -17.35
C ASP A 281 -19.34 3.11 -18.71
N ALA A 282 -20.61 3.52 -18.88
CA ALA A 282 -21.10 4.27 -20.01
C ALA A 282 -22.04 5.38 -19.53
N LEU A 283 -22.10 6.47 -20.30
CA LEU A 283 -23.02 7.58 -20.06
C LEU A 283 -24.07 7.65 -21.18
N SER A 284 -25.32 7.91 -20.80
CA SER A 284 -26.39 8.27 -21.73
C SER A 284 -26.99 9.61 -21.37
N ILE A 285 -27.52 10.31 -22.36
CA ILE A 285 -28.25 11.56 -22.15
C ILE A 285 -29.41 11.69 -23.15
N ARG A 286 -30.56 12.10 -22.66
CA ARG A 286 -31.69 12.54 -23.50
C ARG A 286 -32.39 13.72 -22.88
N THR A 287 -32.97 14.59 -23.71
CA THR A 287 -33.75 15.72 -23.26
C THR A 287 -35.17 15.27 -22.92
N LEU A 288 -35.62 15.50 -21.70
CA LEU A 288 -37.03 15.24 -21.29
C LEU A 288 -37.96 16.41 -21.64
N LYS A 289 -37.49 17.62 -21.38
CA LYS A 289 -38.11 18.89 -21.72
C LYS A 289 -37.03 19.99 -21.70
N PRO A 290 -37.30 21.19 -22.28
CA PRO A 290 -36.34 22.28 -22.25
C PRO A 290 -35.80 22.53 -20.82
N GLY A 291 -34.50 22.50 -20.68
CA GLY A 291 -33.80 22.68 -19.39
C GLY A 291 -33.85 21.49 -18.41
N LEU A 292 -34.31 20.33 -18.85
CA LEU A 292 -34.34 19.09 -18.06
C LEU A 292 -33.86 17.90 -18.89
N TRP A 293 -32.82 17.23 -18.41
CA TRP A 293 -32.22 16.05 -19.05
C TRP A 293 -32.37 14.82 -18.18
N GLU A 294 -32.52 13.67 -18.82
CA GLU A 294 -32.28 12.39 -18.20
C GLU A 294 -30.82 11.97 -18.51
N VAL A 295 -30.02 11.75 -17.48
CA VAL A 295 -28.66 11.30 -17.60
C VAL A 295 -28.54 9.93 -16.96
N GLY A 296 -28.13 8.92 -17.74
CA GLY A 296 -27.87 7.57 -17.26
C GLY A 296 -26.39 7.36 -17.00
N VAL A 297 -26.07 6.81 -15.82
CA VAL A 297 -24.76 6.24 -15.50
C VAL A 297 -24.92 4.74 -15.46
N HIS A 298 -24.43 4.06 -16.50
CA HIS A 298 -24.59 2.64 -16.72
C HIS A 298 -23.31 1.91 -16.38
N ILE A 299 -23.39 0.95 -15.47
CA ILE A 299 -22.24 0.19 -14.99
C ILE A 299 -22.41 -1.27 -15.37
N ALA A 300 -21.37 -1.92 -15.87
CA ALA A 300 -21.37 -3.32 -16.23
C ALA A 300 -21.97 -4.20 -15.10
N ASP A 301 -23.02 -4.97 -15.40
CA ASP A 301 -23.69 -5.81 -14.40
C ASP A 301 -22.91 -7.13 -14.20
N VAL A 302 -21.72 -7.02 -13.60
CA VAL A 302 -20.88 -8.17 -13.28
C VAL A 302 -21.59 -9.14 -12.34
N SER A 303 -22.46 -8.61 -11.46
CA SER A 303 -23.20 -9.42 -10.48
C SER A 303 -24.21 -10.40 -11.11
N HIS A 304 -24.63 -10.12 -12.33
CA HIS A 304 -25.44 -11.05 -13.13
C HIS A 304 -24.66 -12.32 -13.47
N TYR A 305 -23.41 -12.19 -13.87
CA TYR A 305 -22.57 -13.31 -14.34
C TYR A 305 -21.77 -13.98 -13.20
N VAL A 306 -21.24 -13.20 -12.28
CA VAL A 306 -20.41 -13.67 -11.15
C VAL A 306 -21.28 -13.84 -9.91
N LYS A 307 -21.84 -15.03 -9.72
CA LYS A 307 -22.71 -15.33 -8.57
C LYS A 307 -21.88 -15.48 -7.29
N GLU A 308 -22.43 -14.98 -6.18
CA GLU A 308 -21.78 -15.06 -4.86
C GLU A 308 -21.48 -16.52 -4.47
N GLY A 309 -20.25 -16.78 -4.03
CA GLY A 309 -19.78 -18.10 -3.63
C GLY A 309 -19.34 -19.01 -4.77
N SER A 310 -19.48 -18.60 -6.04
CA SER A 310 -18.94 -19.33 -7.20
C SER A 310 -17.41 -19.40 -7.16
N ILE A 311 -16.81 -20.28 -7.97
CA ILE A 311 -15.35 -20.38 -8.06
C ILE A 311 -14.71 -19.08 -8.58
N ILE A 312 -15.39 -18.39 -9.50
CA ILE A 312 -14.94 -17.09 -10.03
C ILE A 312 -15.04 -16.01 -8.94
N ASP A 313 -16.13 -16.00 -8.17
CA ASP A 313 -16.33 -15.07 -7.06
C ASP A 313 -15.27 -15.23 -5.97
N LYS A 314 -14.95 -16.46 -5.61
CA LYS A 314 -13.89 -16.75 -4.61
C LYS A 314 -12.53 -16.24 -5.05
N GLU A 315 -12.20 -16.43 -6.35
CA GLU A 315 -10.95 -15.92 -6.90
C GLU A 315 -10.97 -14.38 -6.99
N ALA A 316 -12.08 -13.77 -7.40
CA ALA A 316 -12.25 -12.31 -7.43
C ALA A 316 -12.13 -11.70 -6.02
N ALA A 317 -12.75 -12.32 -5.01
CA ALA A 317 -12.64 -11.90 -3.61
C ALA A 317 -11.20 -12.00 -3.10
N LYS A 318 -10.47 -13.06 -3.46
CA LYS A 318 -9.05 -13.23 -3.11
C LYS A 318 -8.17 -12.15 -3.73
N ARG A 319 -8.37 -11.83 -5.02
CA ARG A 319 -7.63 -10.77 -5.74
C ARG A 319 -8.04 -9.37 -5.27
N ALA A 320 -9.31 -9.19 -4.99
CA ALA A 320 -9.99 -7.97 -4.56
C ALA A 320 -9.89 -6.76 -5.51
N THR A 321 -8.85 -6.68 -6.32
CA THR A 321 -8.65 -5.60 -7.31
C THR A 321 -7.81 -6.08 -8.49
N SER A 322 -7.97 -5.44 -9.64
CA SER A 322 -7.02 -5.54 -10.75
C SER A 322 -5.71 -4.82 -10.40
N VAL A 323 -4.59 -5.30 -10.94
CA VAL A 323 -3.26 -4.74 -10.72
C VAL A 323 -2.73 -4.17 -12.04
N TYR A 324 -2.36 -2.90 -12.04
CA TYR A 324 -1.87 -2.19 -13.22
C TYR A 324 -0.37 -2.00 -13.13
N LEU A 325 0.39 -2.76 -13.92
CA LEU A 325 1.82 -2.55 -14.08
C LEU A 325 2.06 -1.62 -15.30
N VAL A 326 3.31 -1.22 -15.50
CA VAL A 326 3.64 -0.28 -16.60
C VAL A 326 3.29 -0.85 -17.97
N ASP A 327 3.47 -2.15 -18.17
CA ASP A 327 3.34 -2.81 -19.49
C ASP A 327 2.11 -3.74 -19.60
N ARG A 328 1.43 -4.03 -18.49
CA ARG A 328 0.31 -4.99 -18.47
C ARG A 328 -0.64 -4.78 -17.30
N THR A 329 -1.85 -5.28 -17.47
CA THR A 329 -2.85 -5.37 -16.40
C THR A 329 -3.03 -6.83 -16.00
N ILE A 330 -3.03 -7.10 -14.69
CA ILE A 330 -3.45 -8.40 -14.14
C ILE A 330 -4.89 -8.22 -13.65
N PRO A 331 -5.88 -8.70 -14.39
CA PRO A 331 -7.27 -8.39 -14.08
C PRO A 331 -7.78 -9.15 -12.84
N MET A 332 -8.78 -8.59 -12.18
CA MET A 332 -9.48 -9.23 -11.06
C MET A 332 -10.34 -10.40 -11.53
N LEU A 333 -10.96 -10.26 -12.70
CA LEU A 333 -11.79 -11.27 -13.33
C LEU A 333 -11.09 -11.87 -14.57
N PRO A 334 -11.34 -13.14 -14.95
CA PRO A 334 -10.82 -13.71 -16.18
C PRO A 334 -11.12 -12.83 -17.40
N GLU A 335 -10.21 -12.80 -18.38
CA GLU A 335 -10.30 -11.91 -19.55
C GLU A 335 -11.61 -12.08 -20.33
N ARG A 336 -12.15 -13.30 -20.41
CA ARG A 336 -13.45 -13.54 -21.02
C ARG A 336 -14.57 -12.70 -20.40
N LEU A 337 -14.54 -12.50 -19.08
CA LEU A 337 -15.51 -11.66 -18.38
C LEU A 337 -15.16 -10.17 -18.51
N CYS A 338 -13.94 -9.80 -18.15
CA CYS A 338 -13.60 -8.38 -18.07
C CYS A 338 -13.50 -7.68 -19.43
N ASN A 339 -13.01 -8.37 -20.48
CA ASN A 339 -12.81 -7.76 -21.80
C ASN A 339 -13.95 -7.99 -22.78
N PHE A 340 -14.83 -8.98 -22.52
CA PHE A 340 -15.87 -9.40 -23.47
C PHE A 340 -17.27 -9.38 -22.87
N ILE A 341 -17.60 -10.30 -21.96
CA ILE A 341 -18.98 -10.51 -21.51
C ILE A 341 -19.50 -9.29 -20.77
N CYS A 342 -18.75 -8.79 -19.77
CA CYS A 342 -19.18 -7.68 -18.94
C CYS A 342 -18.87 -6.31 -19.56
N SER A 343 -17.79 -6.19 -20.35
CA SER A 343 -17.35 -4.93 -20.94
C SER A 343 -18.44 -4.29 -21.81
N LEU A 344 -18.73 -3.01 -21.57
CA LEU A 344 -19.77 -2.23 -22.28
C LEU A 344 -19.30 -1.81 -23.68
N ARG A 345 -19.01 -2.80 -24.52
CA ARG A 345 -18.43 -2.62 -25.85
C ARG A 345 -19.40 -1.95 -26.82
N PRO A 346 -18.91 -1.10 -27.73
CA PRO A 346 -19.77 -0.41 -28.68
C PRO A 346 -20.47 -1.36 -29.64
N ASN A 347 -21.72 -1.01 -30.02
CA ASN A 347 -22.60 -1.74 -30.94
C ASN A 347 -23.03 -3.15 -30.46
N GLU A 348 -22.75 -3.49 -29.20
CA GLU A 348 -23.18 -4.74 -28.56
C GLU A 348 -24.23 -4.43 -27.48
N GLU A 349 -25.26 -5.31 -27.38
CA GLU A 349 -26.21 -5.25 -26.28
C GLU A 349 -25.53 -5.76 -25.02
N LYS A 350 -25.63 -5.02 -23.92
CA LYS A 350 -24.98 -5.34 -22.65
C LYS A 350 -25.91 -5.14 -21.47
N LEU A 351 -25.76 -6.00 -20.49
CA LEU A 351 -26.44 -5.87 -19.21
C LEU A 351 -25.70 -4.87 -18.33
N ALA A 352 -26.46 -3.89 -17.83
CA ALA A 352 -25.91 -2.88 -16.95
C ALA A 352 -26.74 -2.72 -15.66
N TYR A 353 -26.13 -2.17 -14.64
CA TYR A 353 -26.77 -1.70 -13.43
C TYR A 353 -26.60 -0.19 -13.38
N SER A 354 -27.70 0.53 -13.44
CA SER A 354 -27.71 1.95 -13.79
C SER A 354 -28.28 2.82 -12.70
N VAL A 355 -27.70 4.02 -12.55
CA VAL A 355 -28.30 5.13 -11.82
C VAL A 355 -28.69 6.18 -12.84
N ILE A 356 -29.99 6.48 -12.91
CA ILE A 356 -30.59 7.35 -13.92
C ILE A 356 -31.10 8.59 -13.21
N PHE A 357 -30.62 9.75 -13.63
CA PHE A 357 -30.87 11.04 -13.00
C PHE A 357 -31.73 11.95 -13.86
N GLU A 358 -32.69 12.64 -13.28
CA GLU A 358 -33.32 13.80 -13.88
C GLU A 358 -32.62 15.07 -13.40
N MET A 359 -31.96 15.78 -14.30
CA MET A 359 -31.07 16.91 -13.97
C MET A 359 -31.51 18.18 -14.71
N ASN A 360 -31.51 19.32 -14.01
CA ASN A 360 -31.75 20.62 -14.59
C ASN A 360 -30.45 21.33 -15.05
N GLU A 361 -30.58 22.53 -15.65
CA GLU A 361 -29.46 23.36 -16.13
C GLU A 361 -28.42 23.71 -15.05
N LYS A 362 -28.80 23.68 -13.77
CA LYS A 362 -27.93 23.93 -12.63
C LYS A 362 -27.30 22.66 -12.10
N ALA A 363 -27.37 21.54 -12.85
CA ALA A 363 -26.96 20.22 -12.41
C ALA A 363 -27.52 19.84 -11.02
N GLU A 364 -28.80 20.21 -10.75
CA GLU A 364 -29.52 19.75 -9.58
C GLU A 364 -30.29 18.48 -9.97
N VAL A 365 -30.08 17.42 -9.20
CA VAL A 365 -30.85 16.19 -9.33
C VAL A 365 -32.23 16.41 -8.78
N LYS A 366 -33.25 16.35 -9.65
CA LYS A 366 -34.67 16.50 -9.31
C LYS A 366 -35.27 15.19 -8.87
N ASP A 367 -34.91 14.11 -9.54
CA ASP A 367 -35.26 12.74 -9.21
C ASP A 367 -34.18 11.79 -9.69
N TYR A 368 -34.16 10.55 -9.17
CA TYR A 368 -33.29 9.49 -9.64
C TYR A 368 -33.94 8.12 -9.43
N ARG A 369 -33.52 7.16 -10.24
CA ARG A 369 -33.87 5.75 -10.05
C ARG A 369 -32.68 4.85 -10.28
N ILE A 370 -32.64 3.75 -9.57
CA ILE A 370 -31.60 2.73 -9.66
C ILE A 370 -32.24 1.47 -10.24
N ARG A 371 -31.78 1.00 -11.40
CA ARG A 371 -32.38 -0.09 -12.15
C ARG A 371 -31.33 -0.98 -12.81
N HIS A 372 -31.67 -2.24 -12.96
CA HIS A 372 -31.01 -3.07 -13.97
C HIS A 372 -31.47 -2.63 -15.35
N THR A 373 -30.60 -2.50 -16.30
CA THR A 373 -30.88 -2.02 -17.65
C THR A 373 -30.28 -2.91 -18.71
N VAL A 374 -30.78 -2.82 -19.94
CA VAL A 374 -30.10 -3.28 -21.14
C VAL A 374 -29.72 -2.05 -21.92
N ILE A 375 -28.45 -1.93 -22.27
CA ILE A 375 -27.92 -0.84 -23.07
C ILE A 375 -27.31 -1.35 -24.37
N LYS A 376 -27.13 -0.45 -25.34
CA LYS A 376 -26.32 -0.65 -26.52
C LYS A 376 -25.49 0.61 -26.71
N SER A 377 -24.20 0.54 -26.41
CA SER A 377 -23.31 1.68 -26.58
C SER A 377 -23.14 1.99 -28.07
N ASP A 378 -23.42 3.24 -28.46
CA ASP A 378 -23.32 3.69 -29.87
C ASP A 378 -21.88 3.96 -30.29
N ARG A 379 -21.04 4.37 -29.33
CA ARG A 379 -19.66 4.81 -29.60
C ARG A 379 -18.77 4.57 -28.39
N ARG A 380 -17.52 4.17 -28.64
CA ARG A 380 -16.42 4.25 -27.69
C ARG A 380 -15.52 5.41 -28.06
N PHE A 381 -15.33 6.37 -27.16
CA PHE A 381 -14.37 7.45 -27.28
C PHE A 381 -13.11 7.17 -26.48
N THR A 382 -11.97 7.63 -26.99
CA THR A 382 -10.79 7.86 -26.14
C THR A 382 -10.94 9.18 -25.39
N TYR A 383 -10.23 9.34 -24.26
CA TYR A 383 -10.19 10.64 -23.59
C TYR A 383 -9.71 11.76 -24.50
N GLU A 384 -8.79 11.48 -25.42
CA GLU A 384 -8.24 12.42 -26.36
C GLU A 384 -9.30 12.87 -27.40
N GLU A 385 -10.09 11.94 -27.94
CA GLU A 385 -11.20 12.25 -28.87
C GLU A 385 -12.28 13.07 -28.18
N ALA A 386 -12.70 12.66 -26.98
CA ALA A 386 -13.70 13.42 -26.23
C ALA A 386 -13.20 14.82 -25.84
N GLN A 387 -11.91 14.95 -25.48
CA GLN A 387 -11.29 16.24 -25.19
C GLN A 387 -11.26 17.15 -26.40
N GLN A 388 -10.93 16.60 -27.57
CA GLN A 388 -10.97 17.36 -28.83
C GLN A 388 -12.37 17.90 -29.11
N ILE A 389 -13.42 17.10 -28.92
CA ILE A 389 -14.80 17.56 -29.09
C ILE A 389 -15.15 18.68 -28.09
N ILE A 390 -14.72 18.57 -26.84
CA ILE A 390 -14.94 19.61 -25.82
C ILE A 390 -14.23 20.92 -26.22
N GLU A 391 -13.03 20.85 -26.77
CA GLU A 391 -12.22 22.03 -27.14
C GLU A 391 -12.68 22.68 -28.44
N THR A 392 -13.08 21.88 -29.44
CA THR A 392 -13.40 22.40 -30.80
C THR A 392 -14.90 22.60 -31.04
N GLY A 393 -15.76 21.87 -30.29
CA GLY A 393 -17.19 21.81 -30.55
C GLY A 393 -17.56 21.00 -31.79
N GLU A 394 -16.63 20.18 -32.33
CA GLU A 394 -16.80 19.40 -33.56
C GLU A 394 -16.54 17.91 -33.28
N GLY A 395 -17.38 17.02 -33.84
CA GLY A 395 -17.22 15.56 -33.73
C GLY A 395 -18.54 14.85 -33.54
N ASP A 396 -18.47 13.52 -33.40
CA ASP A 396 -19.64 12.66 -33.16
C ASP A 396 -20.23 12.96 -31.77
N TYR A 397 -21.57 12.98 -31.65
CA TYR A 397 -22.27 13.20 -30.38
C TYR A 397 -21.82 14.45 -29.63
N LYS A 398 -21.43 15.51 -30.38
CA LYS A 398 -20.92 16.76 -29.80
C LYS A 398 -21.91 17.44 -28.86
N GLU A 399 -23.20 17.42 -29.19
CA GLU A 399 -24.25 18.06 -28.38
C GLU A 399 -24.35 17.38 -27.01
N GLU A 400 -24.34 16.05 -27.00
CA GLU A 400 -24.39 15.21 -25.82
C GLU A 400 -23.14 15.39 -24.94
N ILE A 401 -21.95 15.32 -25.54
CA ILE A 401 -20.68 15.49 -24.84
C ILE A 401 -20.55 16.89 -24.24
N LEU A 402 -20.88 17.93 -24.99
CA LEU A 402 -20.82 19.32 -24.51
C LEU A 402 -21.83 19.57 -23.38
N GLN A 403 -23.05 19.00 -23.49
CA GLN A 403 -24.05 19.14 -22.43
C GLN A 403 -23.62 18.40 -21.16
N LEU A 404 -23.12 17.17 -21.27
CA LEU A 404 -22.58 16.41 -20.12
C LEU A 404 -21.39 17.15 -19.50
N ASN A 405 -20.47 17.68 -20.31
CA ASN A 405 -19.34 18.44 -19.80
C ASN A 405 -19.78 19.70 -19.02
N LYS A 406 -20.78 20.43 -19.51
CA LYS A 406 -21.35 21.58 -18.81
C LYS A 406 -21.94 21.17 -17.44
N LEU A 407 -22.70 20.08 -17.39
CA LEU A 407 -23.25 19.57 -16.12
C LEU A 407 -22.13 19.11 -15.16
N ALA A 408 -21.12 18.41 -15.66
CA ALA A 408 -19.98 17.96 -14.87
C ALA A 408 -19.18 19.13 -14.27
N GLN A 409 -18.95 20.21 -15.02
CA GLN A 409 -18.28 21.41 -14.51
C GLN A 409 -19.05 22.01 -13.33
N ILE A 410 -20.38 22.12 -13.44
CA ILE A 410 -21.23 22.64 -12.35
C ILE A 410 -21.18 21.72 -11.12
N LEU A 411 -21.21 20.39 -11.31
CA LEU A 411 -21.09 19.41 -10.23
C LEU A 411 -19.76 19.57 -9.51
N ARG A 412 -18.67 19.71 -10.25
CA ARG A 412 -17.32 19.92 -9.73
C ARG A 412 -17.20 21.21 -8.92
N GLU A 413 -17.69 22.32 -9.44
CA GLU A 413 -17.70 23.61 -8.74
C GLU A 413 -18.44 23.52 -7.40
N LYS A 414 -19.60 22.86 -7.39
CA LYS A 414 -20.39 22.63 -6.16
C LYS A 414 -19.59 21.79 -5.15
N ARG A 415 -18.92 20.72 -5.61
CA ARG A 415 -18.13 19.83 -4.77
C ARG A 415 -16.93 20.57 -4.15
N LEU A 416 -16.18 21.31 -4.95
CA LEU A 416 -15.05 22.12 -4.48
C LEU A 416 -15.49 23.22 -3.50
N SER A 417 -16.61 23.87 -3.79
CA SER A 417 -17.22 24.88 -2.88
C SER A 417 -17.65 24.29 -1.54
N ALA A 418 -18.07 23.01 -1.54
CA ALA A 418 -18.42 22.29 -0.32
C ALA A 418 -17.17 21.84 0.50
N GLY A 419 -15.95 21.98 -0.04
CA GLY A 419 -14.72 21.68 0.65
C GLY A 419 -14.01 20.42 0.17
N ALA A 420 -14.34 19.88 -1.00
CA ALA A 420 -13.54 18.81 -1.60
C ALA A 420 -12.13 19.31 -1.91
N ILE A 421 -11.13 18.45 -1.73
CA ILE A 421 -9.72 18.80 -1.99
C ILE A 421 -9.39 18.44 -3.45
N ASN A 422 -8.80 19.39 -4.16
CA ASN A 422 -8.40 19.23 -5.56
C ASN A 422 -6.89 18.93 -5.67
N PHE A 423 -6.55 17.65 -5.76
CA PHE A 423 -5.18 17.23 -6.09
C PHE A 423 -5.13 16.84 -7.57
N ASP A 424 -4.76 17.79 -8.43
CA ASP A 424 -4.51 17.53 -9.88
C ASP A 424 -3.05 17.07 -10.05
N ARG A 425 -2.81 15.76 -10.03
CA ARG A 425 -1.46 15.21 -10.20
C ARG A 425 -1.15 14.84 -11.63
N CYS A 426 0.08 15.10 -12.00
CA CYS A 426 0.69 14.60 -13.22
C CYS A 426 1.11 13.14 -13.01
N GLU A 427 0.60 12.21 -13.81
CA GLU A 427 1.04 10.82 -13.80
C GLU A 427 2.22 10.62 -14.75
N VAL A 428 3.28 10.00 -14.23
CA VAL A 428 4.42 9.57 -15.05
C VAL A 428 4.05 8.30 -15.80
N LYS A 429 4.12 8.33 -17.12
CA LYS A 429 3.88 7.19 -18.00
C LYS A 429 5.09 6.95 -18.89
N PHE A 430 5.26 5.72 -19.34
CA PHE A 430 6.32 5.31 -20.24
C PHE A 430 5.72 4.92 -21.59
N GLU A 431 6.35 5.39 -22.66
CA GLU A 431 6.22 4.77 -23.96
C GLU A 431 7.16 3.56 -23.98
N ILE A 432 6.61 2.40 -24.26
CA ILE A 432 7.34 1.13 -24.26
C ILE A 432 7.28 0.49 -25.65
N ASP A 433 8.34 -0.22 -26.03
CA ASP A 433 8.35 -1.01 -27.26
C ASP A 433 7.64 -2.38 -27.08
N GLU A 434 7.60 -3.18 -28.16
CA GLU A 434 6.97 -4.52 -28.16
C GLU A 434 7.63 -5.49 -27.16
N THR A 435 8.87 -5.23 -26.75
CA THR A 435 9.58 -6.03 -25.76
C THR A 435 9.35 -5.55 -24.32
N GLY A 436 8.61 -4.44 -24.15
CA GLY A 436 8.36 -3.79 -22.86
C GLY A 436 9.49 -2.86 -22.41
N LYS A 437 10.47 -2.55 -23.28
CA LYS A 437 11.56 -1.62 -22.95
C LYS A 437 11.07 -0.17 -22.99
N PRO A 438 11.40 0.68 -22.00
CA PRO A 438 10.99 2.07 -21.99
C PRO A 438 11.79 2.91 -23.01
N LEU A 439 11.07 3.54 -23.94
CA LEU A 439 11.62 4.42 -24.98
C LEU A 439 11.66 5.88 -24.54
N SER A 440 10.56 6.36 -24.01
CA SER A 440 10.40 7.73 -23.55
C SER A 440 9.54 7.80 -22.28
N VAL A 441 9.61 8.96 -21.61
CA VAL A 441 8.77 9.31 -20.46
C VAL A 441 7.86 10.45 -20.87
N TYR A 442 6.56 10.33 -20.59
CA TYR A 442 5.60 11.40 -20.80
C TYR A 442 4.71 11.62 -19.59
N PHE A 443 4.10 12.79 -19.52
CA PHE A 443 3.26 13.20 -18.41
C PHE A 443 1.80 13.22 -18.84
N LYS A 444 0.98 12.42 -18.14
CA LYS A 444 -0.46 12.42 -18.36
C LYS A 444 -1.11 13.39 -17.37
N VAL A 445 -1.74 14.43 -17.90
CA VAL A 445 -2.49 15.42 -17.14
C VAL A 445 -3.98 15.11 -17.29
N SER A 446 -4.73 15.20 -16.19
CA SER A 446 -6.21 15.07 -16.19
C SER A 446 -6.81 16.30 -16.88
N LYS A 447 -7.55 16.08 -17.96
CA LYS A 447 -8.25 17.12 -18.73
C LYS A 447 -9.76 17.09 -18.47
N GLU A 448 -10.51 17.98 -19.13
CA GLU A 448 -11.97 18.11 -18.93
C GLU A 448 -12.73 16.81 -19.26
N ALA A 449 -12.33 16.04 -20.28
CA ALA A 449 -12.92 14.75 -20.60
C ALA A 449 -12.76 13.73 -19.45
N ASN A 450 -11.62 13.74 -18.76
CA ASN A 450 -11.41 12.89 -17.57
C ASN A 450 -12.31 13.33 -16.42
N LYS A 451 -12.42 14.64 -16.19
CA LYS A 451 -13.24 15.25 -15.13
C LYS A 451 -14.73 15.04 -15.38
N LEU A 452 -15.16 15.03 -16.66
CA LEU A 452 -16.52 14.71 -17.03
C LEU A 452 -16.93 13.32 -16.51
N ILE A 453 -16.16 12.29 -16.84
CA ILE A 453 -16.42 10.92 -16.36
C ILE A 453 -16.34 10.85 -14.84
N GLU A 454 -15.30 11.42 -14.24
CA GLU A 454 -15.11 11.45 -12.79
C GLU A 454 -16.35 11.99 -12.06
N GLU A 455 -16.89 13.13 -12.45
CA GLU A 455 -18.01 13.77 -11.73
C GLU A 455 -19.29 12.95 -11.82
N PHE A 456 -19.59 12.31 -12.95
CA PHE A 456 -20.77 11.42 -13.04
C PHE A 456 -20.57 10.11 -12.27
N MET A 457 -19.34 9.57 -12.23
CA MET A 457 -19.02 8.41 -11.40
C MET A 457 -19.12 8.76 -9.90
N LEU A 458 -18.65 9.93 -9.49
CA LEU A 458 -18.79 10.44 -8.12
C LEU A 458 -20.24 10.63 -7.75
N LEU A 459 -21.07 11.19 -8.67
CA LEU A 459 -22.49 11.38 -8.44
C LEU A 459 -23.21 10.05 -8.24
N ALA A 460 -22.97 9.05 -9.09
CA ALA A 460 -23.58 7.73 -8.98
C ALA A 460 -23.15 7.03 -7.68
N ASN A 461 -21.86 7.00 -7.37
CA ASN A 461 -21.32 6.41 -6.15
C ASN A 461 -21.93 7.03 -4.88
N ARG A 462 -22.00 8.35 -4.83
CA ARG A 462 -22.62 9.10 -3.73
C ARG A 462 -24.10 8.77 -3.59
N THR A 463 -24.85 8.79 -4.70
CA THR A 463 -26.28 8.54 -4.71
C THR A 463 -26.62 7.13 -4.22
N VAL A 464 -25.87 6.11 -4.64
CA VAL A 464 -26.02 4.74 -4.16
C VAL A 464 -25.72 4.65 -2.66
N ALA A 465 -24.68 5.31 -2.18
CA ALA A 465 -24.32 5.32 -0.76
C ALA A 465 -25.40 6.02 0.09
N GLU A 466 -25.93 7.16 -0.37
CA GLU A 466 -27.00 7.90 0.30
C GLU A 466 -28.31 7.10 0.31
N HIS A 467 -28.65 6.42 -0.78
CA HIS A 467 -29.86 5.62 -0.92
C HIS A 467 -29.98 4.53 0.16
N ILE A 468 -28.88 3.90 0.51
CA ILE A 468 -28.83 2.84 1.53
C ILE A 468 -28.53 3.39 2.92
N GLY A 469 -27.60 4.36 3.02
CA GLY A 469 -27.08 4.85 4.31
C GLY A 469 -27.96 5.91 4.97
N LYS A 470 -28.70 6.70 4.21
CA LYS A 470 -29.51 7.81 4.69
C LYS A 470 -30.87 7.33 5.16
N VAL A 471 -30.93 6.81 6.38
CA VAL A 471 -32.16 6.26 6.98
C VAL A 471 -32.73 7.20 8.05
N PRO A 472 -34.04 7.14 8.32
CA PRO A 472 -34.65 7.88 9.43
C PRO A 472 -33.97 7.55 10.78
N LYS A 473 -33.92 8.51 11.70
CA LYS A 473 -33.25 8.39 13.02
C LYS A 473 -33.66 7.16 13.86
N ASN A 474 -34.87 6.65 13.62
CA ASN A 474 -35.43 5.48 14.31
C ASN A 474 -35.14 4.14 13.62
N LYS A 475 -34.41 4.14 12.50
CA LYS A 475 -34.03 2.92 11.77
C LYS A 475 -32.51 2.75 11.75
N LYS A 476 -32.04 1.50 11.84
CA LYS A 476 -30.64 1.18 11.61
C LYS A 476 -30.39 1.03 10.11
N ALA A 477 -29.32 1.62 9.62
CA ALA A 477 -28.84 1.39 8.27
C ALA A 477 -28.50 -0.10 8.08
N LYS A 478 -28.74 -0.61 6.88
CA LYS A 478 -28.33 -1.97 6.50
C LYS A 478 -26.81 -2.00 6.32
N VAL A 479 -26.21 -3.16 6.51
CA VAL A 479 -24.77 -3.39 6.25
C VAL A 479 -24.46 -3.08 4.79
N PHE A 480 -23.51 -2.18 4.57
CA PHE A 480 -23.15 -1.73 3.24
C PHE A 480 -21.67 -1.29 3.20
N PRO A 481 -20.90 -1.65 2.17
CA PRO A 481 -19.52 -1.19 2.04
C PRO A 481 -19.49 0.30 1.67
N TYR A 482 -18.78 1.09 2.46
CA TYR A 482 -18.50 2.50 2.17
C TYR A 482 -17.02 2.67 1.84
N ARG A 483 -16.71 3.66 1.01
CA ARG A 483 -15.36 4.18 0.83
C ARG A 483 -15.20 5.37 1.75
N ILE A 484 -14.48 5.18 2.83
CA ILE A 484 -14.31 6.18 3.88
C ILE A 484 -12.94 6.83 3.82
N HIS A 485 -12.89 8.11 4.18
CA HIS A 485 -11.65 8.88 4.28
C HIS A 485 -11.73 9.80 5.49
N ASP A 486 -10.90 9.53 6.48
CA ASP A 486 -10.88 10.27 7.74
C ASP A 486 -10.24 11.65 7.59
N LEU A 487 -10.38 12.46 8.63
CA LEU A 487 -9.73 13.76 8.75
C LEU A 487 -8.21 13.62 8.71
N PRO A 488 -7.49 14.65 8.24
CA PRO A 488 -6.04 14.70 8.37
C PRO A 488 -5.63 14.56 9.83
N ASP A 489 -4.49 13.91 10.05
CA ASP A 489 -3.87 13.83 11.36
C ASP A 489 -3.43 15.24 11.82
N PRO A 490 -3.88 15.72 13.00
CA PRO A 490 -3.57 17.07 13.47
C PRO A 490 -2.07 17.36 13.55
N ASP A 491 -1.27 16.41 14.06
CA ASP A 491 0.17 16.57 14.22
C ASP A 491 0.87 16.68 12.86
N LYS A 492 0.42 15.88 11.88
CA LYS A 492 0.95 15.96 10.50
C LYS A 492 0.54 17.25 9.80
N LEU A 493 -0.68 17.76 10.09
CA LEU A 493 -1.15 19.02 9.53
C LEU A 493 -0.37 20.22 10.11
N ASP A 494 -0.05 20.19 11.41
CA ASP A 494 0.81 21.19 12.06
C ASP A 494 2.25 21.14 11.49
N ASN A 495 2.80 19.94 11.28
CA ASN A 495 4.09 19.76 10.63
C ASN A 495 4.08 20.33 9.20
N LEU A 496 3.01 20.06 8.41
CA LEU A 496 2.82 20.65 7.09
C LEU A 496 2.79 22.17 7.16
N SER A 497 2.04 22.75 8.11
CA SER A 497 1.94 24.21 8.30
C SER A 497 3.32 24.84 8.58
N GLN A 498 4.11 24.23 9.46
CA GLN A 498 5.47 24.69 9.76
C GLN A 498 6.39 24.55 8.52
N PHE A 499 6.23 23.49 7.76
CA PHE A 499 7.03 23.25 6.56
C PHE A 499 6.77 24.30 5.49
N ILE A 500 5.49 24.54 5.11
CA ILE A 500 5.14 25.50 4.05
C ILE A 500 5.38 26.95 4.42
N ALA A 501 5.42 27.28 5.72
CA ALA A 501 5.75 28.63 6.20
C ALA A 501 7.13 29.11 5.71
N ARG A 502 8.07 28.20 5.42
CA ARG A 502 9.40 28.51 4.89
C ARG A 502 9.34 29.05 3.45
N PHE A 503 8.31 28.66 2.71
CA PHE A 503 8.04 29.17 1.36
C PHE A 503 7.10 30.37 1.35
N GLY A 504 6.71 30.86 2.56
CA GLY A 504 5.81 32.00 2.71
C GLY A 504 4.31 31.65 2.65
N TYR A 505 3.96 30.36 2.60
CA TYR A 505 2.56 29.90 2.58
C TYR A 505 2.01 29.63 3.97
N LYS A 506 0.68 29.66 4.09
CA LYS A 506 -0.03 29.40 5.35
C LYS A 506 -1.27 28.54 5.08
N ILE A 507 -1.54 27.59 5.98
CA ILE A 507 -2.80 26.85 6.05
C ILE A 507 -3.41 26.97 7.43
N ARG A 508 -4.71 26.69 7.54
CA ARG A 508 -5.39 26.50 8.81
C ARG A 508 -5.23 25.06 9.27
N THR A 509 -4.80 24.86 10.49
CA THR A 509 -4.69 23.53 11.13
C THR A 509 -5.83 23.24 12.10
N GLY A 510 -6.69 24.25 12.39
CA GLY A 510 -7.86 24.14 13.25
C GLY A 510 -9.06 24.88 12.67
N GLY A 511 -10.24 24.62 13.25
CA GLY A 511 -11.52 25.14 12.80
C GLY A 511 -12.44 24.07 12.23
N SER A 512 -13.41 24.46 11.42
CA SER A 512 -14.30 23.50 10.75
C SER A 512 -13.58 22.73 9.64
N LYS A 513 -14.05 21.50 9.35
CA LYS A 513 -13.55 20.66 8.25
C LYS A 513 -13.43 21.45 6.93
N VAL A 514 -14.46 22.23 6.61
CA VAL A 514 -14.55 23.03 5.38
C VAL A 514 -13.52 24.15 5.35
N GLU A 515 -13.24 24.81 6.49
CA GLU A 515 -12.24 25.88 6.54
C GLU A 515 -10.82 25.34 6.34
N VAL A 516 -10.51 24.18 6.93
CA VAL A 516 -9.22 23.51 6.74
C VAL A 516 -9.07 23.09 5.26
N SER A 517 -10.06 22.41 4.67
CA SER A 517 -10.02 22.00 3.27
C SER A 517 -9.88 23.19 2.30
N LYS A 518 -10.62 24.29 2.53
CA LYS A 518 -10.50 25.49 1.71
C LYS A 518 -9.13 26.15 1.83
N SER A 519 -8.50 26.11 3.01
CA SER A 519 -7.14 26.63 3.17
C SER A 519 -6.09 25.77 2.43
N ILE A 520 -6.29 24.45 2.39
CA ILE A 520 -5.45 23.52 1.61
C ILE A 520 -5.65 23.77 0.11
N ASN A 521 -6.90 23.90 -0.36
CA ASN A 521 -7.18 24.20 -1.78
C ASN A 521 -6.56 25.52 -2.22
N ARG A 522 -6.61 26.55 -1.36
CA ARG A 522 -5.94 27.82 -1.62
C ARG A 522 -4.41 27.63 -1.74
N LEU A 523 -3.80 26.88 -0.82
CA LEU A 523 -2.39 26.54 -0.90
C LEU A 523 -2.07 25.88 -2.25
N LEU A 524 -2.85 24.84 -2.66
CA LEU A 524 -2.65 24.12 -3.91
C LEU A 524 -2.77 25.05 -5.13
N SER A 525 -3.73 25.98 -5.12
CA SER A 525 -3.85 27.01 -6.16
C SER A 525 -2.69 28.03 -6.15
N ASP A 526 -2.23 28.42 -4.97
CA ASP A 526 -1.14 29.41 -4.82
C ASP A 526 0.22 28.85 -5.28
N ILE A 527 0.41 27.52 -5.26
CA ILE A 527 1.67 26.87 -5.68
C ILE A 527 1.64 26.39 -7.14
N ASP A 528 0.50 26.47 -7.81
CA ASP A 528 0.37 25.99 -9.19
C ASP A 528 1.36 26.67 -10.15
N GLY A 529 2.07 25.88 -10.95
CA GLY A 529 3.12 26.31 -11.85
C GLY A 529 4.43 26.79 -11.19
N LYS A 530 4.55 26.70 -9.85
CA LYS A 530 5.77 27.11 -9.13
C LYS A 530 6.74 25.95 -8.95
N LYS A 531 8.00 26.26 -8.71
CA LYS A 531 9.08 25.26 -8.54
C LYS A 531 8.82 24.29 -7.37
N GLU A 532 8.22 24.79 -6.30
CA GLU A 532 7.90 24.04 -5.09
C GLU A 532 6.58 23.25 -5.15
N GLN A 533 5.82 23.31 -6.26
CA GLN A 533 4.50 22.68 -6.39
C GLN A 533 4.53 21.20 -6.04
N ASN A 534 5.32 20.40 -6.75
CA ASN A 534 5.37 18.94 -6.55
C ASN A 534 5.77 18.55 -5.12
N LEU A 535 6.68 19.32 -4.52
CA LEU A 535 7.12 19.13 -3.16
C LEU A 535 5.99 19.37 -2.16
N ILE A 536 5.34 20.55 -2.24
CA ILE A 536 4.27 20.92 -1.30
C ILE A 536 3.06 20.00 -1.46
N GLU A 537 2.68 19.63 -2.68
CA GLU A 537 1.65 18.64 -2.96
C GLU A 537 1.98 17.29 -2.31
N THR A 538 3.22 16.83 -2.45
CA THR A 538 3.67 15.55 -1.86
C THR A 538 3.60 15.57 -0.34
N VAL A 539 4.07 16.64 0.32
CA VAL A 539 4.02 16.76 1.78
C VAL A 539 2.56 16.93 2.25
N SER A 540 1.75 17.70 1.52
CA SER A 540 0.31 17.86 1.79
C SER A 540 -0.42 16.53 1.75
N LEU A 541 -0.14 15.68 0.76
CA LEU A 541 -0.75 14.36 0.66
C LEU A 541 -0.32 13.41 1.79
N ARG A 542 0.94 13.49 2.24
CA ARG A 542 1.44 12.71 3.39
C ARG A 542 0.74 13.09 4.71
N ALA A 543 0.22 14.31 4.80
CA ALA A 543 -0.57 14.75 5.94
C ALA A 543 -2.00 14.19 5.94
N MET A 544 -2.51 13.76 4.78
CA MET A 544 -3.84 13.14 4.65
C MET A 544 -3.84 11.70 5.14
N GLN A 545 -4.98 11.25 5.64
CA GLN A 545 -5.23 9.85 5.91
C GLN A 545 -5.42 9.09 4.58
N LYS A 546 -5.30 7.76 4.63
CA LYS A 546 -5.62 6.91 3.47
C LYS A 546 -7.09 6.57 3.47
N ALA A 547 -7.73 6.66 2.30
CA ALA A 547 -9.07 6.13 2.13
C ALA A 547 -9.06 4.60 2.22
N ARG A 548 -10.12 4.01 2.78
CA ARG A 548 -10.29 2.56 2.95
C ARG A 548 -11.76 2.16 2.81
N TYR A 549 -12.00 0.88 2.66
CA TYR A 549 -13.36 0.33 2.70
C TYR A 549 -13.73 -0.06 4.13
N SER A 550 -14.97 0.15 4.51
CA SER A 550 -15.55 -0.29 5.78
C SER A 550 -17.08 -0.25 5.71
N ILE A 551 -17.74 -1.08 6.52
CA ILE A 551 -19.20 -1.00 6.68
C ILE A 551 -19.61 0.13 7.65
N TYR A 552 -18.66 0.76 8.33
CA TYR A 552 -18.88 1.86 9.26
C TYR A 552 -18.63 3.20 8.55
N ASN A 553 -19.71 3.88 8.20
CA ASN A 553 -19.60 5.15 7.50
C ASN A 553 -19.14 6.29 8.43
N ILE A 554 -18.07 6.97 8.04
CA ILE A 554 -17.56 8.20 8.66
C ILE A 554 -17.52 9.36 7.65
N GLY A 555 -18.00 9.14 6.43
CA GLY A 555 -17.86 10.05 5.30
C GLY A 555 -16.53 9.96 4.59
N HIS A 556 -16.35 10.80 3.58
CA HIS A 556 -15.13 10.90 2.78
C HIS A 556 -14.61 12.34 2.77
N TYR A 557 -13.66 12.64 3.65
CA TYR A 557 -13.14 13.99 3.85
C TYR A 557 -12.64 14.65 2.57
N GLY A 558 -11.79 13.96 1.81
CA GLY A 558 -11.19 14.51 0.58
C GLY A 558 -12.21 14.86 -0.51
N LEU A 559 -13.38 14.20 -0.54
CA LEU A 559 -14.47 14.47 -1.48
C LEU A 559 -15.57 15.38 -0.92
N ALA A 560 -15.52 15.72 0.36
CA ALA A 560 -16.55 16.43 1.10
C ALA A 560 -17.94 15.75 1.01
N PHE A 561 -17.97 14.41 1.08
CA PHE A 561 -19.20 13.62 1.07
C PHE A 561 -19.46 12.98 2.43
N ASP A 562 -20.71 13.08 2.91
CA ASP A 562 -21.14 12.40 4.14
C ASP A 562 -21.37 10.90 3.92
N TYR A 563 -21.71 10.49 2.70
CA TYR A 563 -21.89 9.11 2.27
C TYR A 563 -21.18 8.91 0.94
N TYR A 564 -20.34 7.89 0.88
CA TYR A 564 -19.65 7.53 -0.35
C TYR A 564 -19.34 6.05 -0.41
N THR A 565 -19.55 5.44 -1.56
CA THR A 565 -19.19 4.05 -1.84
C THR A 565 -18.54 3.96 -3.21
N HIS A 566 -18.05 2.80 -3.57
CA HIS A 566 -17.65 2.47 -4.92
C HIS A 566 -18.69 1.53 -5.52
N PHE A 567 -19.29 1.94 -6.63
CA PHE A 567 -20.31 1.21 -7.39
C PHE A 567 -19.92 1.09 -8.87
N THR A 568 -19.05 1.96 -9.36
CA THR A 568 -18.86 2.25 -10.79
C THR A 568 -17.79 1.43 -11.48
N SER A 569 -17.12 0.46 -10.80
CA SER A 569 -16.08 -0.35 -11.45
C SER A 569 -16.03 -1.80 -10.93
N PRO A 570 -17.10 -2.59 -11.10
CA PRO A 570 -17.19 -3.96 -10.59
C PRO A 570 -16.35 -4.97 -11.38
N ILE A 571 -15.86 -4.65 -12.58
CA ILE A 571 -14.94 -5.50 -13.34
C ILE A 571 -13.59 -5.57 -12.66
N ARG A 572 -13.15 -4.46 -12.07
CA ARG A 572 -11.79 -4.32 -11.53
C ARG A 572 -11.70 -4.10 -10.02
N ARG A 573 -12.82 -3.96 -9.30
CA ARG A 573 -12.85 -3.79 -7.84
C ARG A 573 -13.92 -4.67 -7.20
N TYR A 574 -13.52 -5.54 -6.30
CA TYR A 574 -14.45 -6.42 -5.59
C TYR A 574 -15.46 -5.70 -4.68
N PRO A 575 -15.11 -4.59 -3.99
CA PRO A 575 -16.09 -3.80 -3.24
C PRO A 575 -17.28 -3.33 -4.07
N ASP A 576 -17.07 -2.94 -5.31
CA ASP A 576 -18.14 -2.55 -6.23
C ASP A 576 -19.10 -3.72 -6.51
N LEU A 577 -18.56 -4.92 -6.70
CA LEU A 577 -19.35 -6.14 -6.89
C LEU A 577 -20.16 -6.48 -5.63
N MET A 578 -19.57 -6.30 -4.42
CA MET A 578 -20.30 -6.43 -3.16
C MET A 578 -21.44 -5.41 -3.07
N VAL A 579 -21.20 -4.17 -3.46
CA VAL A 579 -22.19 -3.09 -3.49
C VAL A 579 -23.33 -3.42 -4.44
N HIS A 580 -23.06 -3.89 -5.66
CA HIS A 580 -24.08 -4.31 -6.62
C HIS A 580 -25.01 -5.37 -6.04
N ARG A 581 -24.46 -6.42 -5.44
CA ARG A 581 -25.22 -7.52 -4.84
C ARG A 581 -26.08 -7.08 -3.65
N LEU A 582 -25.50 -6.29 -2.74
CA LEU A 582 -26.22 -5.79 -1.58
C LEU A 582 -27.30 -4.80 -1.96
N LEU A 583 -27.02 -3.91 -2.93
CA LEU A 583 -27.98 -2.96 -3.46
C LEU A 583 -29.20 -3.68 -4.07
N ALA A 584 -28.97 -4.65 -4.96
CA ALA A 584 -30.03 -5.47 -5.56
C ALA A 584 -30.87 -6.20 -4.49
N ARG A 585 -30.21 -6.83 -3.52
CA ARG A 585 -30.86 -7.50 -2.38
C ARG A 585 -31.75 -6.54 -1.58
N TYR A 586 -31.29 -5.33 -1.34
CA TYR A 586 -32.00 -4.37 -0.48
C TYR A 586 -33.14 -3.67 -1.22
N LEU A 587 -33.00 -3.41 -2.51
CA LEU A 587 -34.06 -2.91 -3.37
C LEU A 587 -35.22 -3.94 -3.51
N ALA A 588 -34.87 -5.22 -3.51
CA ALA A 588 -35.86 -6.31 -3.46
C ALA A 588 -36.45 -6.57 -2.05
N GLY A 589 -36.18 -5.70 -1.06
CA GLY A 589 -36.74 -5.83 0.29
C GLY A 589 -36.01 -6.82 1.19
N GLY A 590 -34.85 -7.35 0.77
CA GLY A 590 -34.06 -8.35 1.52
C GLY A 590 -33.53 -7.86 2.87
N ARG A 591 -33.25 -8.81 3.77
CA ARG A 591 -32.70 -8.54 5.11
C ARG A 591 -31.25 -8.06 5.02
N THR A 592 -30.81 -7.33 6.07
CA THR A 592 -29.41 -6.90 6.20
C THR A 592 -28.45 -8.10 6.16
N ALA A 593 -27.26 -7.87 5.62
CA ALA A 593 -26.19 -8.86 5.53
C ALA A 593 -25.47 -9.01 6.88
N GLN A 594 -24.60 -10.03 6.98
CA GLN A 594 -23.72 -10.25 8.12
C GLN A 594 -22.60 -9.19 8.18
N ALA A 595 -22.53 -8.44 9.28
CA ALA A 595 -21.56 -7.36 9.44
C ALA A 595 -20.10 -7.84 9.36
N ASP A 596 -19.75 -8.83 10.17
CA ASP A 596 -18.36 -9.32 10.26
C ASP A 596 -17.84 -9.85 8.92
N LYS A 597 -18.67 -10.56 8.15
CA LYS A 597 -18.30 -11.04 6.82
C LYS A 597 -17.91 -9.89 5.90
N TYR A 598 -18.72 -8.84 5.85
CA TYR A 598 -18.50 -7.73 4.93
C TYR A 598 -17.42 -6.76 5.42
N GLU A 599 -17.23 -6.61 6.75
CA GLU A 599 -16.08 -5.84 7.27
C GLU A 599 -14.77 -6.52 6.93
N ASN A 600 -14.65 -7.84 7.15
CA ASN A 600 -13.44 -8.60 6.77
C ASN A 600 -13.13 -8.49 5.26
N LEU A 601 -14.15 -8.52 4.40
CA LEU A 601 -13.97 -8.32 2.95
C LEU A 601 -13.55 -6.89 2.62
N CYS A 602 -14.04 -5.88 3.34
CA CYS A 602 -13.63 -4.48 3.19
C CYS A 602 -12.16 -4.27 3.62
N GLU A 603 -11.77 -4.85 4.75
CA GLU A 603 -10.39 -4.81 5.24
C GLU A 603 -9.44 -5.49 4.27
N HIS A 604 -9.79 -6.70 3.80
CA HIS A 604 -9.01 -7.42 2.79
C HIS A 604 -8.88 -6.61 1.50
N SER A 605 -9.99 -6.05 0.99
CA SER A 605 -9.97 -5.22 -0.23
C SER A 605 -9.09 -3.99 -0.07
N SER A 606 -9.11 -3.36 1.11
CA SER A 606 -8.25 -2.20 1.41
C SER A 606 -6.76 -2.58 1.45
N ALA A 607 -6.44 -3.73 2.03
CA ALA A 607 -5.08 -4.25 2.08
C ALA A 607 -4.57 -4.60 0.67
N MET A 608 -5.39 -5.29 -0.14
CA MET A 608 -5.03 -5.66 -1.51
C MET A 608 -4.87 -4.46 -2.43
N GLU A 609 -5.70 -3.41 -2.28
CA GLU A 609 -5.53 -2.14 -3.00
C GLU A 609 -4.16 -1.50 -2.70
N GLN A 610 -3.74 -1.47 -1.43
CA GLN A 610 -2.43 -0.93 -1.07
C GLN A 610 -1.27 -1.79 -1.59
N THR A 611 -1.45 -3.11 -1.59
CA THR A 611 -0.49 -4.05 -2.14
C THR A 611 -0.36 -3.87 -3.65
N ALA A 612 -1.47 -3.77 -4.38
CA ALA A 612 -1.50 -3.50 -5.82
C ALA A 612 -0.82 -2.18 -6.17
N ALA A 613 -1.14 -1.10 -5.44
CA ALA A 613 -0.48 0.20 -5.63
C ALA A 613 1.03 0.17 -5.31
N SER A 614 1.47 -0.72 -4.42
CA SER A 614 2.90 -0.90 -4.13
C SER A 614 3.61 -1.65 -5.25
N ALA A 615 2.97 -2.67 -5.84
CA ALA A 615 3.48 -3.38 -7.01
C ALA A 615 3.55 -2.46 -8.25
N GLU A 616 2.52 -1.63 -8.46
CA GLU A 616 2.52 -0.60 -9.53
C GLU A 616 3.72 0.34 -9.38
N ARG A 617 3.92 0.92 -8.18
CA ARG A 617 5.09 1.78 -7.92
C ARG A 617 6.42 1.06 -8.13
N ALA A 618 6.51 -0.22 -7.75
CA ALA A 618 7.71 -1.01 -7.97
C ALA A 618 7.98 -1.25 -9.47
N SER A 619 6.93 -1.46 -10.28
CA SER A 619 7.05 -1.59 -11.74
C SER A 619 7.47 -0.27 -12.40
N ILE A 620 6.90 0.85 -11.96
CA ILE A 620 7.31 2.19 -12.42
C ILE A 620 8.79 2.43 -12.07
N LYS A 621 9.19 2.11 -10.82
CA LYS A 621 10.59 2.27 -10.39
C LYS A 621 11.54 1.39 -11.17
N TYR A 622 11.16 0.14 -11.45
CA TYR A 622 11.94 -0.75 -12.31
C TYR A 622 12.16 -0.12 -13.70
N LYS A 623 11.09 0.39 -14.33
CA LYS A 623 11.16 1.04 -15.65
C LYS A 623 11.95 2.37 -15.62
N GLN A 624 11.88 3.13 -14.54
CA GLN A 624 12.74 4.30 -14.36
C GLN A 624 14.24 3.91 -14.33
N VAL A 625 14.58 2.86 -13.60
CA VAL A 625 15.98 2.38 -13.50
C VAL A 625 16.44 1.82 -14.84
N GLU A 626 15.59 1.08 -15.55
CA GLU A 626 15.86 0.57 -16.90
C GLU A 626 16.10 1.71 -17.90
N PHE A 627 15.21 2.71 -17.92
CA PHE A 627 15.34 3.91 -18.76
C PHE A 627 16.63 4.68 -18.49
N MET A 628 17.01 4.83 -17.22
CA MET A 628 18.21 5.56 -16.80
C MET A 628 19.49 4.73 -16.96
N SER A 629 19.42 3.41 -17.10
CA SER A 629 20.60 2.54 -17.24
C SER A 629 21.40 2.84 -18.53
N GLU A 630 20.71 3.29 -19.58
CA GLU A 630 21.34 3.72 -20.84
C GLU A 630 21.86 5.18 -20.81
N ARG A 631 21.65 5.88 -19.69
CA ARG A 631 21.95 7.30 -19.50
C ARG A 631 22.95 7.54 -18.38
N ILE A 632 23.72 6.50 -18.02
CA ILE A 632 24.79 6.61 -17.03
C ILE A 632 25.84 7.60 -17.55
N GLY A 633 26.27 8.52 -16.70
CA GLY A 633 27.21 9.59 -17.03
C GLY A 633 26.55 10.90 -17.45
N ASN A 634 25.27 10.92 -17.82
CA ASN A 634 24.55 12.14 -18.18
C ASN A 634 24.29 13.00 -16.94
N VAL A 635 24.22 14.30 -17.17
CA VAL A 635 23.94 15.32 -16.15
C VAL A 635 22.54 15.86 -16.34
N TYR A 636 21.82 16.04 -15.23
CA TYR A 636 20.44 16.53 -15.22
C TYR A 636 20.24 17.58 -14.13
N ASP A 637 19.31 18.48 -14.37
CA ASP A 637 18.76 19.34 -13.34
C ASP A 637 17.67 18.60 -12.55
N GLY A 638 17.72 18.68 -11.23
CA GLY A 638 16.77 18.03 -10.35
C GLY A 638 16.44 18.85 -9.12
N VAL A 639 15.53 18.31 -8.32
CA VAL A 639 15.09 18.90 -7.05
C VAL A 639 15.22 17.84 -5.94
N ILE A 640 15.67 18.24 -4.78
CA ILE A 640 15.74 17.35 -3.60
C ILE A 640 14.31 16.99 -3.19
N SER A 641 13.91 15.74 -3.44
CA SER A 641 12.59 15.15 -3.16
C SER A 641 12.50 14.48 -1.78
N GLY A 642 13.66 14.23 -1.16
CA GLY A 642 13.76 13.62 0.16
C GLY A 642 15.12 13.83 0.81
N VAL A 643 15.11 13.94 2.14
CA VAL A 643 16.34 14.07 2.95
C VAL A 643 16.29 13.04 4.06
N THR A 644 17.34 12.24 4.20
CA THR A 644 17.45 11.17 5.19
C THR A 644 18.85 11.14 5.80
N GLU A 645 19.04 10.34 6.85
CA GLU A 645 20.35 10.07 7.44
C GLU A 645 21.34 9.37 6.48
N TRP A 646 20.84 8.80 5.36
CA TRP A 646 21.63 8.08 4.36
C TRP A 646 22.09 8.97 3.20
N GLY A 647 21.41 10.11 2.97
CA GLY A 647 21.68 11.02 1.86
C GLY A 647 20.42 11.74 1.36
N LEU A 648 20.55 12.29 0.16
CA LEU A 648 19.52 13.04 -0.52
C LEU A 648 18.84 12.17 -1.59
N TYR A 649 17.53 12.17 -1.64
CA TYR A 649 16.78 11.73 -2.81
C TYR A 649 16.58 12.93 -3.73
N VAL A 650 16.87 12.74 -5.00
CA VAL A 650 16.76 13.79 -6.03
C VAL A 650 15.84 13.29 -7.14
N GLU A 651 14.82 14.07 -7.46
CA GLU A 651 13.94 13.86 -8.60
C GLU A 651 14.43 14.71 -9.78
N ILE A 652 14.66 14.08 -10.91
CA ILE A 652 15.04 14.76 -12.16
C ILE A 652 13.85 15.54 -12.71
N ASN A 653 14.05 16.80 -13.09
CA ASN A 653 12.95 17.66 -13.58
C ASN A 653 12.33 17.16 -14.88
N GLU A 654 13.15 16.67 -15.80
CA GLU A 654 12.77 16.29 -17.17
C GLU A 654 11.91 15.02 -17.23
N ASN A 655 12.22 14.01 -16.42
CA ASN A 655 11.61 12.68 -16.53
C ASN A 655 11.08 12.11 -15.20
N LYS A 656 11.16 12.89 -14.11
CA LYS A 656 10.70 12.52 -12.78
C LYS A 656 11.32 11.21 -12.23
N CYS A 657 12.44 10.77 -12.80
CA CYS A 657 13.19 9.65 -12.24
C CYS A 657 13.88 10.10 -10.95
N GLU A 658 13.68 9.32 -9.90
CA GLU A 658 14.26 9.62 -8.59
C GLU A 658 15.46 8.71 -8.30
N GLY A 659 16.54 9.27 -7.79
CA GLY A 659 17.72 8.54 -7.33
C GLY A 659 18.29 9.11 -6.05
N MET A 660 19.26 8.42 -5.47
CA MET A 660 19.87 8.80 -4.19
C MET A 660 21.30 9.32 -4.42
N VAL A 661 21.61 10.48 -3.86
CA VAL A 661 22.99 10.93 -3.61
C VAL A 661 23.35 10.51 -2.20
N ALA A 662 24.23 9.53 -2.06
CA ALA A 662 24.61 9.03 -0.74
C ALA A 662 25.38 10.11 0.05
N MET A 663 25.26 10.10 1.38
CA MET A 663 25.89 11.09 2.25
C MET A 663 27.40 11.21 2.01
N ARG A 664 28.09 10.11 1.70
CA ARG A 664 29.53 10.07 1.37
C ARG A 664 29.87 10.77 0.04
N ASP A 665 28.88 10.94 -0.85
CA ASP A 665 29.05 11.50 -2.20
C ASP A 665 28.63 12.99 -2.27
N LEU A 666 28.32 13.61 -1.10
CA LEU A 666 27.93 15.02 -0.99
C LEU A 666 29.13 16.00 -0.98
N GLY A 667 30.37 15.50 -1.09
CA GLY A 667 31.60 16.30 -1.06
C GLY A 667 32.41 16.12 0.23
N ASN A 668 33.43 16.98 0.38
CA ASN A 668 34.45 16.85 1.44
C ASN A 668 34.01 17.45 2.80
N ASP A 669 32.79 17.18 3.25
CA ASP A 669 32.30 17.62 4.56
C ASP A 669 31.59 16.47 5.31
N TYR A 670 31.40 16.62 6.61
CA TYR A 670 30.61 15.74 7.45
C TYR A 670 29.22 16.35 7.59
N TYR A 671 28.20 15.68 7.08
CA TYR A 671 26.81 16.15 7.11
C TYR A 671 26.06 15.54 8.29
N GLU A 672 25.25 16.34 8.94
CA GLU A 672 24.30 15.96 9.99
C GLU A 672 22.88 16.10 9.46
N PHE A 673 22.06 15.11 9.76
CA PHE A 673 20.65 15.13 9.41
C PHE A 673 19.84 15.87 10.47
N ASP A 674 19.18 16.93 10.07
CA ASP A 674 18.19 17.65 10.87
C ASP A 674 16.78 17.23 10.44
N GLU A 675 16.23 16.28 11.19
CA GLU A 675 14.91 15.69 10.90
C GLU A 675 13.78 16.76 10.97
N LYS A 676 13.86 17.69 11.93
CA LYS A 676 12.86 18.77 12.09
C LYS A 676 12.83 19.72 10.90
N ASN A 677 13.99 19.95 10.32
CA ASN A 677 14.16 20.89 9.24
C ASN A 677 14.25 20.23 7.86
N TYR A 678 14.15 18.87 7.76
CA TYR A 678 14.30 18.13 6.52
C TYR A 678 15.52 18.57 5.70
N CYS A 679 16.70 18.65 6.35
CA CYS A 679 17.91 19.10 5.71
C CYS A 679 19.16 18.36 6.21
N LEU A 680 20.21 18.36 5.37
CA LEU A 680 21.57 17.99 5.76
C LEU A 680 22.40 19.26 5.92
N ILE A 681 23.15 19.36 7.01
CA ILE A 681 23.99 20.52 7.30
C ILE A 681 25.44 20.04 7.45
N GLY A 682 26.34 20.61 6.63
CA GLY A 682 27.76 20.34 6.70
C GLY A 682 28.40 20.99 7.94
N ARG A 683 29.24 20.23 8.67
CA ARG A 683 29.90 20.70 9.91
C ARG A 683 31.01 21.72 9.65
N ARG A 684 31.76 21.59 8.53
CA ARG A 684 32.92 22.44 8.23
C ARG A 684 32.56 23.66 7.40
N HIS A 685 31.83 23.43 6.30
CA HIS A 685 31.52 24.47 5.31
C HIS A 685 30.12 25.06 5.49
N HIS A 686 29.33 24.54 6.45
CA HIS A 686 27.95 24.96 6.70
C HIS A 686 27.04 24.92 5.45
N ARG A 687 27.46 24.15 4.41
CA ARG A 687 26.63 23.92 3.22
C ARG A 687 25.39 23.17 3.65
N LYS A 688 24.25 23.67 3.24
CA LYS A 688 22.96 23.14 3.60
C LYS A 688 22.24 22.59 2.37
N PHE A 689 21.71 21.39 2.47
CA PHE A 689 20.84 20.79 1.48
C PHE A 689 19.47 20.57 2.10
N SER A 690 18.47 21.29 1.62
CA SER A 690 17.10 21.21 2.12
C SER A 690 16.19 20.56 1.10
N LEU A 691 15.12 19.97 1.62
CA LEU A 691 14.03 19.49 0.79
C LEU A 691 13.52 20.63 -0.10
N GLY A 692 13.43 20.39 -1.42
CA GLY A 692 13.03 21.39 -2.41
C GLY A 692 14.17 22.19 -3.06
N ASP A 693 15.40 22.07 -2.59
CA ASP A 693 16.53 22.76 -3.20
C ASP A 693 16.82 22.22 -4.61
N PRO A 694 17.07 23.10 -5.60
CA PRO A 694 17.53 22.67 -6.92
C PRO A 694 18.98 22.18 -6.85
N VAL A 695 19.25 21.08 -7.54
CA VAL A 695 20.60 20.51 -7.61
C VAL A 695 20.88 19.97 -9.00
N LYS A 696 22.14 20.02 -9.43
CA LYS A 696 22.63 19.31 -10.62
C LYS A 696 23.19 17.97 -10.19
N ILE A 697 22.73 16.91 -10.85
CA ILE A 697 23.19 15.55 -10.59
C ILE A 697 23.72 14.89 -11.85
N LYS A 698 24.64 13.96 -11.64
CA LYS A 698 25.11 13.03 -12.67
C LYS A 698 24.67 11.62 -12.30
N VAL A 699 24.16 10.88 -13.26
CA VAL A 699 23.78 9.47 -13.08
C VAL A 699 25.06 8.64 -12.92
N ALA A 700 25.29 8.14 -11.72
CA ALA A 700 26.50 7.38 -11.40
C ALA A 700 26.30 5.88 -11.65
N ARG A 701 25.14 5.34 -11.27
CA ARG A 701 24.84 3.92 -11.37
C ARG A 701 23.35 3.66 -11.45
N ALA A 702 22.99 2.66 -12.23
CA ALA A 702 21.63 2.06 -12.28
C ALA A 702 21.72 0.58 -11.88
N ASN A 703 20.96 0.17 -10.88
CA ASN A 703 20.91 -1.20 -10.41
C ASN A 703 19.48 -1.73 -10.58
N LEU A 704 19.26 -2.52 -11.63
CA LEU A 704 17.94 -3.09 -11.96
C LEU A 704 17.45 -4.07 -10.89
N GLU A 705 18.33 -4.90 -10.35
CA GLU A 705 17.98 -5.90 -9.32
C GLU A 705 17.45 -5.22 -8.05
N LYS A 706 18.12 -4.15 -7.61
CA LYS A 706 17.71 -3.38 -6.42
C LYS A 706 16.68 -2.31 -6.72
N LYS A 707 16.35 -2.09 -7.98
CA LYS A 707 15.46 -1.00 -8.45
C LYS A 707 15.95 0.37 -7.95
N GLN A 708 17.29 0.61 -8.00
CA GLN A 708 17.94 1.80 -7.43
C GLN A 708 18.74 2.57 -8.46
N LEU A 709 18.66 3.90 -8.36
CA LEU A 709 19.50 4.85 -9.06
C LEU A 709 20.40 5.56 -8.07
N ASP A 710 21.71 5.51 -8.31
CA ASP A 710 22.67 6.27 -7.54
C ASP A 710 23.10 7.48 -8.37
N PHE A 711 23.01 8.63 -7.76
CA PHE A 711 23.44 9.90 -8.32
C PHE A 711 24.65 10.44 -7.55
N ILE A 712 25.42 11.30 -8.20
CA ILE A 712 26.43 12.16 -7.56
C ILE A 712 26.10 13.60 -7.91
N LEU A 713 26.49 14.54 -7.05
CA LEU A 713 26.39 15.94 -7.39
C LEU A 713 27.32 16.22 -8.59
N ALA A 714 26.79 16.89 -9.62
CA ALA A 714 27.63 17.42 -10.66
C ALA A 714 28.25 18.70 -10.12
N ASP A 715 29.59 18.78 -10.15
CA ASP A 715 30.30 20.00 -9.80
C ASP A 715 29.85 21.14 -10.73
N GLU A 716 29.63 22.33 -10.16
CA GLU A 716 29.32 23.56 -10.89
C GLU A 716 30.43 23.94 -11.84
#